data_57b1348b86c6ca13843a05cebca89e03
#
_entry.id   57b1348b86c6ca13843a05cebca89e03
#
_cell.length_a   1.000
_cell.length_b   1.000
_cell.length_c   1.000
_cell.angle_alpha   90.00
_cell.angle_beta   90.00
_cell.angle_gamma   90.00
#
_symmetry.space_group_name_H-M   'P 1'
#
loop_
_entity.id
_entity.type
_entity.pdbx_description
1 polymer ?
#
loop_
_entity_poly.entity_id
_entity_poly.type
_entity_poly.pdbx_seq_one_letter_code
_entity_poly.pdbx_strand_id
1 'polypeptide(L)'
;MIKSIKAILAQDKEKFKVPRKVQDLIPIKNIWPDGIFKVGNKFSKSFRFSDINYLVASREDKESMFLTYSELLNSLDSGATTKITINNHRLNRSDFEESILMPMKQDGLDEYRKEYNDMLLDKATGANGITQEKYITITVAKKDIEEARAYFARIGADLTAHFANLGSKCVPLNAVERLRILHDFYRPGDEAAFSFDMNRKARLGHDFRDYICPDSIERTADHIKLGEKYARVLFLNDYASYIKDSMFSELTELNRNLMLSIDVIPIPTDEAVREVERLLLGVETNITGWQRRQNQNNNFSAVVPYDMELQRKESKEFLDDLTTRDQRMMFAVVTMVITADSKEQLDLDTETVLSTARKHMCQMATLKYQQTDGLNTVLPIGTRKINAFRTLTTESLAVLMPFKVQEIMDKGGIYFGENAISHNLIMCNKANLLNQSAFLLGVPGSGKSFSAKELITFLILNTNDDILICDPEGEYAPLIEAMGDLGSVIRVSAGGRDRLNAMYMVDGYGENNPIVVKSEFIMSLIEQIDKKGVGPQHKSIIDRCITNVYRNAADTGTIPTLCTLRDMLLEQPEPEAKQIALSLELYTTGSLDIFGKQSNVDLDKRVVVFDIHGLGSQLKPTGLLVITDTMLNRVTLNWKKGKRTHVFIDEFHVVFENEFSAQFFNSAWRQFRKRNAYPTAITQNVEYLLDSVQASTMLSNSEFVVMLNQAASDRGQLAKLLNISNEQMSYITNADAGCGLIKYGSALVPFINRFPQDTKLYQLMTTRPGEGKFARGRD
;
A
#
# COMPACT_ATOMS: atom_id res chain seq x y z
N MET A 1 11.63 -26.59 38.97
CA MET A 1 11.09 -25.38 38.32
C MET A 1 11.61 -24.15 39.06
N ILE A 2 12.39 -23.35 38.41
CA ILE A 2 13.08 -22.16 38.96
C ILE A 2 12.04 -21.14 39.39
N LYS A 3 12.36 -20.26 40.38
CA LYS A 3 11.39 -19.34 40.99
C LYS A 3 10.72 -18.38 39.97
N SER A 4 11.44 -17.90 38.98
CA SER A 4 10.93 -17.00 37.94
C SER A 4 10.01 -17.75 36.97
N ILE A 5 10.36 -18.96 36.52
CA ILE A 5 9.45 -19.74 35.68
C ILE A 5 8.17 -20.07 36.45
N LYS A 6 8.23 -20.38 37.73
CA LYS A 6 7.01 -20.57 38.56
C LYS A 6 6.18 -19.28 38.65
N ALA A 7 6.83 -18.12 38.79
CA ALA A 7 6.15 -16.83 38.83
C ALA A 7 5.48 -16.46 37.48
N ILE A 8 6.16 -16.79 36.35
CA ILE A 8 5.65 -16.58 34.99
C ILE A 8 4.44 -17.48 34.73
N LEU A 9 4.50 -18.75 35.15
CA LEU A 9 3.42 -19.70 35.00
C LEU A 9 2.26 -19.50 35.99
N ALA A 10 2.50 -18.82 37.11
CA ALA A 10 1.43 -18.46 38.02
C ALA A 10 0.50 -17.44 37.35
N GLN A 11 -0.80 -17.74 37.36
CA GLN A 11 -1.82 -16.77 37.01
C GLN A 11 -1.73 -15.58 37.95
N ASP A 12 -2.04 -14.37 37.45
CA ASP A 12 -2.35 -13.24 38.32
C ASP A 12 -3.55 -13.66 39.17
N LYS A 13 -3.30 -14.10 40.38
CA LYS A 13 -4.33 -14.56 41.34
C LYS A 13 -5.09 -13.34 41.85
N GLU A 14 -5.95 -12.76 41.02
CA GLU A 14 -6.97 -11.84 41.52
C GLU A 14 -7.98 -12.68 42.30
N LYS A 15 -8.36 -12.18 43.50
CA LYS A 15 -9.44 -12.80 44.25
C LYS A 15 -10.71 -12.80 43.39
N PHE A 16 -11.30 -13.97 43.15
CA PHE A 16 -12.53 -14.08 42.41
C PHE A 16 -13.62 -13.18 43.07
N LYS A 17 -14.13 -12.26 42.29
CA LYS A 17 -15.26 -11.41 42.62
C LYS A 17 -16.36 -11.76 41.66
N VAL A 18 -17.58 -12.01 42.17
CA VAL A 18 -18.76 -12.20 41.32
C VAL A 18 -19.02 -10.89 40.61
N PRO A 19 -18.97 -10.86 39.26
CA PRO A 19 -19.28 -9.63 38.51
C PRO A 19 -20.73 -9.20 38.75
N ARG A 20 -20.96 -7.94 39.09
CA ARG A 20 -22.28 -7.36 39.30
C ARG A 20 -22.75 -6.55 38.09
N LYS A 21 -21.85 -6.11 37.24
CA LYS A 21 -22.06 -5.29 36.05
C LYS A 21 -21.25 -5.86 34.89
N VAL A 22 -21.65 -5.54 33.67
CA VAL A 22 -20.92 -5.93 32.45
C VAL A 22 -19.50 -5.38 32.47
N GLN A 23 -19.29 -4.15 32.96
CA GLN A 23 -17.98 -3.50 33.10
C GLN A 23 -17.00 -4.29 33.99
N ASP A 24 -17.49 -5.08 34.95
CA ASP A 24 -16.63 -5.89 35.83
C ASP A 24 -15.95 -7.05 35.10
N LEU A 25 -16.45 -7.42 33.92
CA LEU A 25 -15.89 -8.47 33.09
C LEU A 25 -14.70 -7.97 32.23
N ILE A 26 -14.54 -6.65 32.09
CA ILE A 26 -13.43 -6.01 31.39
C ILE A 26 -12.35 -5.63 32.40
N PRO A 27 -11.17 -6.28 32.39
CA PRO A 27 -10.18 -6.17 33.47
C PRO A 27 -9.33 -4.89 33.41
N ILE A 28 -9.71 -3.90 32.61
CA ILE A 28 -8.99 -2.62 32.49
C ILE A 28 -9.41 -1.72 33.68
N LYS A 29 -8.41 -1.31 34.48
CA LYS A 29 -8.65 -0.45 35.66
C LYS A 29 -8.55 1.04 35.32
N ASN A 30 -7.50 1.42 34.59
CA ASN A 30 -7.24 2.82 34.23
C ASN A 30 -6.71 2.89 32.81
N ILE A 31 -6.91 4.05 32.17
CA ILE A 31 -6.40 4.39 30.84
C ILE A 31 -5.75 5.78 30.88
N TRP A 32 -4.74 5.99 30.05
CA TRP A 32 -4.06 7.29 29.88
C TRP A 32 -4.07 7.72 28.41
N PRO A 33 -4.02 9.04 28.12
CA PRO A 33 -4.13 9.56 26.75
C PRO A 33 -3.09 8.96 25.78
N ASP A 34 -1.89 8.66 26.28
CA ASP A 34 -0.78 8.04 25.54
C ASP A 34 -0.98 6.55 25.21
N GLY A 35 -2.18 6.03 25.48
CA GLY A 35 -2.56 4.66 25.16
C GLY A 35 -2.06 3.60 26.14
N ILE A 36 -1.56 3.97 27.29
CA ILE A 36 -1.21 3.02 28.35
C ILE A 36 -2.51 2.60 29.09
N PHE A 37 -2.70 1.28 29.24
CA PHE A 37 -3.78 0.71 30.05
C PHE A 37 -3.21 0.03 31.29
N LYS A 38 -3.90 0.16 32.43
CA LYS A 38 -3.61 -0.59 33.66
C LYS A 38 -4.55 -1.77 33.79
N VAL A 39 -3.99 -2.97 33.84
CA VAL A 39 -4.71 -4.23 33.99
C VAL A 39 -4.14 -4.97 35.20
N GLY A 40 -4.96 -5.19 36.24
CA GLY A 40 -4.44 -5.71 37.50
C GLY A 40 -3.38 -4.79 38.12
N ASN A 41 -2.16 -5.30 38.28
CA ASN A 41 -0.98 -4.57 38.74
C ASN A 41 0.02 -4.27 37.62
N LYS A 42 -0.33 -4.56 36.37
CA LYS A 42 0.53 -4.39 35.18
C LYS A 42 0.05 -3.24 34.31
N PHE A 43 0.97 -2.74 33.51
CA PHE A 43 0.72 -1.75 32.48
C PHE A 43 0.91 -2.36 31.11
N SER A 44 0.07 -1.99 30.14
CA SER A 44 0.17 -2.44 28.76
C SER A 44 0.11 -1.29 27.78
N LYS A 45 0.85 -1.40 26.67
CA LYS A 45 0.79 -0.50 25.53
C LYS A 45 0.75 -1.30 24.25
N SER A 46 -0.07 -0.86 23.30
CA SER A 46 -0.24 -1.51 22.01
C SER A 46 0.31 -0.65 20.89
N PHE A 47 0.86 -1.31 19.87
CA PHE A 47 1.35 -0.72 18.64
C PHE A 47 0.66 -1.44 17.48
N ARG A 48 0.30 -0.70 16.43
CA ARG A 48 -0.19 -1.26 15.18
C ARG A 48 0.99 -1.37 14.22
N PHE A 49 1.10 -2.50 13.52
CA PHE A 49 2.12 -2.69 12.50
C PHE A 49 1.51 -3.09 11.16
N SER A 50 2.18 -2.68 10.07
CA SER A 50 1.75 -2.98 8.71
C SER A 50 2.24 -4.34 8.25
N ASP A 51 1.60 -4.86 7.19
CA ASP A 51 2.04 -6.08 6.52
C ASP A 51 3.29 -5.86 5.66
N ILE A 52 3.94 -6.94 5.30
CA ILE A 52 5.03 -7.00 4.31
C ILE A 52 4.70 -8.04 3.24
N ASN A 53 5.35 -7.96 2.09
CA ASN A 53 5.08 -8.85 0.95
C ASN A 53 5.74 -10.23 1.10
N TYR A 54 5.48 -10.94 2.21
CA TYR A 54 6.09 -12.23 2.49
C TYR A 54 5.68 -13.32 1.48
N LEU A 55 4.39 -13.42 1.13
CA LEU A 55 3.90 -14.49 0.25
C LEU A 55 4.45 -14.40 -1.18
N VAL A 56 4.69 -13.19 -1.67
CA VAL A 56 5.20 -12.94 -3.04
C VAL A 56 6.69 -12.64 -3.10
N ALA A 57 7.39 -12.76 -1.98
CA ALA A 57 8.83 -12.60 -1.92
C ALA A 57 9.55 -13.82 -2.52
N SER A 58 10.77 -13.62 -3.03
CA SER A 58 11.65 -14.69 -3.44
C SER A 58 11.98 -15.61 -2.26
N ARG A 59 12.47 -16.82 -2.55
CA ARG A 59 12.89 -17.74 -1.47
C ARG A 59 13.98 -17.13 -0.59
N GLU A 60 14.95 -16.47 -1.20
CA GLU A 60 16.06 -15.81 -0.50
C GLU A 60 15.54 -14.66 0.39
N ASP A 61 14.61 -13.85 -0.13
CA ASP A 61 13.99 -12.78 0.64
C ASP A 61 13.13 -13.33 1.79
N LYS A 62 12.39 -14.42 1.57
CA LYS A 62 11.63 -15.10 2.65
C LYS A 62 12.53 -15.58 3.77
N GLU A 63 13.66 -16.20 3.44
CA GLU A 63 14.66 -16.63 4.41
C GLU A 63 15.24 -15.41 5.17
N SER A 64 15.55 -14.33 4.48
CA SER A 64 16.01 -13.06 5.11
C SER A 64 14.95 -12.45 6.03
N MET A 65 13.69 -12.38 5.59
CA MET A 65 12.57 -11.88 6.40
C MET A 65 12.34 -12.75 7.65
N PHE A 66 12.45 -14.08 7.51
CA PHE A 66 12.33 -15.01 8.61
C PHE A 66 13.43 -14.81 9.66
N LEU A 67 14.68 -14.65 9.23
CA LEU A 67 15.81 -14.36 10.12
C LEU A 67 15.63 -13.02 10.84
N THR A 68 15.27 -11.97 10.12
CA THR A 68 15.02 -10.63 10.71
C THR A 68 13.85 -10.65 11.71
N TYR A 69 12.81 -11.44 11.42
CA TYR A 69 11.71 -11.63 12.38
C TYR A 69 12.14 -12.42 13.60
N SER A 70 13.01 -13.43 13.44
CA SER A 70 13.62 -14.16 14.55
C SER A 70 14.48 -13.25 15.44
N GLU A 71 15.22 -12.30 14.86
CA GLU A 71 15.96 -11.27 15.61
C GLU A 71 15.02 -10.37 16.41
N LEU A 72 13.88 -9.96 15.84
CA LEU A 72 12.85 -9.21 16.55
C LEU A 72 12.35 -10.00 17.76
N LEU A 73 12.03 -11.30 17.58
CA LEU A 73 11.60 -12.16 18.69
C LEU A 73 12.70 -12.31 19.76
N ASN A 74 13.95 -12.43 19.35
CA ASN A 74 15.10 -12.48 20.28
C ASN A 74 15.31 -11.15 21.02
N SER A 75 14.87 -10.02 20.48
CA SER A 75 14.98 -8.72 21.17
C SER A 75 13.94 -8.53 22.28
N LEU A 76 12.91 -9.39 22.37
CA LEU A 76 11.84 -9.24 23.36
C LEU A 76 12.36 -9.38 24.78
N ASP A 77 11.87 -8.51 25.66
CA ASP A 77 12.29 -8.45 27.07
C ASP A 77 11.69 -9.63 27.87
N SER A 78 12.54 -10.40 28.54
CA SER A 78 12.13 -11.51 29.43
C SER A 78 11.35 -11.05 30.67
N GLY A 79 11.38 -9.75 31.00
CA GLY A 79 10.58 -9.16 32.08
C GLY A 79 9.16 -8.74 31.67
N ALA A 80 8.80 -8.90 30.41
CA ALA A 80 7.53 -8.50 29.85
C ALA A 80 6.80 -9.68 29.17
N THR A 81 5.50 -9.54 28.99
CA THR A 81 4.70 -10.39 28.10
C THR A 81 4.43 -9.64 26.83
N THR A 82 4.74 -10.23 25.70
CA THR A 82 4.44 -9.70 24.37
C THR A 82 3.26 -10.47 23.79
N LYS A 83 2.26 -9.75 23.32
CA LYS A 83 1.09 -10.32 22.64
C LYS A 83 1.06 -9.83 21.19
N ILE A 84 1.09 -10.74 20.24
CA ILE A 84 0.89 -10.47 18.82
C ILE A 84 -0.58 -10.80 18.51
N THR A 85 -1.33 -9.85 17.99
CA THR A 85 -2.76 -10.01 17.70
C THR A 85 -3.04 -9.73 16.24
N ILE A 86 -3.76 -10.63 15.58
CA ILE A 86 -4.33 -10.45 14.26
C ILE A 86 -5.83 -10.34 14.43
N ASN A 87 -6.40 -9.25 13.95
CA ASN A 87 -7.81 -8.93 14.05
C ASN A 87 -8.44 -8.88 12.66
N ASN A 88 -9.24 -9.87 12.33
CA ASN A 88 -10.08 -9.89 11.15
C ASN A 88 -11.46 -9.39 11.53
N HIS A 89 -11.86 -8.28 10.98
CA HIS A 89 -13.17 -7.71 11.21
C HIS A 89 -13.83 -7.30 9.89
N ARG A 90 -15.16 -7.31 9.86
CA ARG A 90 -15.88 -6.79 8.70
C ARG A 90 -15.57 -5.31 8.51
N LEU A 91 -15.50 -4.92 7.24
CA LEU A 91 -15.32 -3.53 6.85
C LEU A 91 -16.40 -2.67 7.51
N ASN A 92 -15.99 -1.64 8.23
CA ASN A 92 -16.92 -0.66 8.78
C ASN A 92 -17.55 0.13 7.63
N ARG A 93 -18.83 -0.10 7.38
CA ARG A 93 -19.55 0.51 6.25
C ARG A 93 -19.57 2.03 6.35
N SER A 94 -19.79 2.60 7.53
CA SER A 94 -19.84 4.05 7.73
C SER A 94 -18.48 4.71 7.47
N ASP A 95 -17.39 4.14 8.01
CA ASP A 95 -16.03 4.62 7.76
C ASP A 95 -15.66 4.51 6.28
N PHE A 96 -16.10 3.43 5.62
CA PHE A 96 -15.90 3.22 4.19
C PHE A 96 -16.66 4.27 3.37
N GLU A 97 -17.93 4.49 3.66
CA GLU A 97 -18.76 5.50 2.99
C GLU A 97 -18.16 6.91 3.15
N GLU A 98 -17.69 7.25 4.35
CA GLU A 98 -17.12 8.57 4.62
C GLU A 98 -15.71 8.75 4.01
N SER A 99 -14.88 7.70 3.96
CA SER A 99 -13.47 7.82 3.58
C SER A 99 -13.17 7.45 2.13
N ILE A 100 -14.02 6.64 1.48
CA ILE A 100 -13.76 6.04 0.17
C ILE A 100 -14.76 6.50 -0.89
N LEU A 101 -16.05 6.59 -0.54
CA LEU A 101 -17.06 6.95 -1.53
C LEU A 101 -16.98 8.42 -1.93
N MET A 102 -17.30 8.69 -3.19
CA MET A 102 -17.33 10.04 -3.73
C MET A 102 -18.57 10.80 -3.26
N PRO A 103 -18.44 12.00 -2.72
CA PRO A 103 -19.59 12.84 -2.38
C PRO A 103 -20.33 13.33 -3.63
N MET A 104 -21.65 13.40 -3.58
CA MET A 104 -22.47 14.00 -4.64
C MET A 104 -22.27 15.52 -4.67
N LYS A 105 -22.05 16.10 -5.88
CA LYS A 105 -21.70 17.52 -6.06
C LYS A 105 -22.76 18.34 -6.77
N GLN A 106 -23.83 17.73 -7.28
CA GLN A 106 -24.91 18.38 -8.05
C GLN A 106 -24.43 19.15 -9.29
N ASP A 107 -23.39 18.63 -9.95
CA ASP A 107 -22.74 19.25 -11.11
C ASP A 107 -23.06 18.54 -12.44
N GLY A 108 -24.11 17.72 -12.47
CA GLY A 108 -24.52 16.94 -13.64
C GLY A 108 -23.79 15.62 -13.82
N LEU A 109 -22.78 15.30 -12.99
CA LEU A 109 -22.01 14.06 -13.05
C LEU A 109 -22.37 13.05 -11.93
N ASP A 110 -23.39 13.33 -11.14
CA ASP A 110 -23.75 12.50 -9.99
C ASP A 110 -24.24 11.10 -10.38
N GLU A 111 -24.76 10.91 -11.59
CA GLU A 111 -25.09 9.58 -12.11
C GLU A 111 -23.84 8.71 -12.21
N TYR A 112 -22.73 9.26 -12.72
CA TYR A 112 -21.46 8.54 -12.82
C TYR A 112 -20.82 8.30 -11.42
N ARG A 113 -20.95 9.27 -10.50
CA ARG A 113 -20.49 9.08 -9.11
C ARG A 113 -21.25 7.96 -8.41
N LYS A 114 -22.57 7.90 -8.59
CA LYS A 114 -23.39 6.84 -8.05
C LYS A 114 -22.96 5.47 -8.60
N GLU A 115 -22.83 5.35 -9.91
CA GLU A 115 -22.41 4.11 -10.57
C GLU A 115 -21.04 3.64 -10.08
N TYR A 116 -20.11 4.57 -9.89
CA TYR A 116 -18.77 4.28 -9.36
C TYR A 116 -18.81 3.85 -7.88
N ASN A 117 -19.61 4.54 -7.07
CA ASN A 117 -19.79 4.22 -5.65
C ASN A 117 -20.48 2.86 -5.47
N ASP A 118 -21.49 2.56 -6.27
CA ASP A 118 -22.17 1.26 -6.26
C ASP A 118 -21.18 0.13 -6.59
N MET A 119 -20.33 0.30 -7.60
CA MET A 119 -19.24 -0.63 -7.93
C MET A 119 -18.27 -0.83 -6.74
N LEU A 120 -17.82 0.25 -6.10
CA LEU A 120 -16.91 0.14 -4.95
C LEU A 120 -17.55 -0.60 -3.79
N LEU A 121 -18.84 -0.34 -3.50
CA LEU A 121 -19.59 -1.04 -2.46
C LEU A 121 -19.74 -2.52 -2.76
N ASP A 122 -20.10 -2.86 -4.00
CA ASP A 122 -20.25 -4.25 -4.41
C ASP A 122 -18.92 -5.02 -4.30
N LYS A 123 -17.81 -4.41 -4.72
CA LYS A 123 -16.48 -5.00 -4.58
C LYS A 123 -16.04 -5.12 -3.12
N ALA A 124 -16.26 -4.10 -2.30
CA ALA A 124 -15.90 -4.13 -0.88
C ALA A 124 -16.73 -5.17 -0.09
N THR A 125 -17.99 -5.39 -0.46
CA THR A 125 -18.88 -6.34 0.22
C THR A 125 -18.83 -7.74 -0.40
N GLY A 126 -18.57 -7.84 -1.68
CA GLY A 126 -18.64 -9.09 -2.46
C GLY A 126 -17.39 -9.96 -2.37
N ALA A 127 -16.20 -9.39 -2.23
CA ALA A 127 -14.96 -10.17 -2.18
C ALA A 127 -14.82 -10.90 -0.84
N ASN A 128 -14.18 -10.32 0.13
CA ASN A 128 -14.08 -10.89 1.47
C ASN A 128 -14.73 -10.00 2.54
N GLY A 129 -14.90 -8.70 2.27
CA GLY A 129 -15.46 -7.72 3.22
C GLY A 129 -14.76 -7.71 4.58
N ILE A 130 -13.59 -8.33 4.67
CA ILE A 130 -12.79 -8.50 5.89
C ILE A 130 -11.53 -7.67 5.78
N THR A 131 -11.38 -6.76 6.73
CA THR A 131 -10.13 -6.02 6.96
C THR A 131 -9.31 -6.74 8.01
N GLN A 132 -8.01 -6.89 7.78
CA GLN A 132 -7.10 -7.46 8.74
C GLN A 132 -6.19 -6.39 9.32
N GLU A 133 -6.23 -6.22 10.64
CA GLU A 133 -5.32 -5.35 11.39
C GLU A 133 -4.43 -6.14 12.32
N LYS A 134 -3.21 -5.66 12.54
CA LYS A 134 -2.18 -6.37 13.31
C LYS A 134 -1.64 -5.49 14.42
N TYR A 135 -1.59 -6.06 15.62
CA TYR A 135 -1.16 -5.35 16.82
C TYR A 135 -0.08 -6.13 17.57
N ILE A 136 0.85 -5.41 18.16
CA ILE A 136 1.75 -5.94 19.18
C ILE A 136 1.51 -5.20 20.49
N THR A 137 1.18 -5.93 21.55
CA THR A 137 0.88 -5.38 22.88
C THR A 137 1.92 -5.86 23.87
N ILE A 138 2.65 -4.93 24.45
CA ILE A 138 3.65 -5.20 25.49
C ILE A 138 3.03 -4.96 26.85
N THR A 139 3.23 -5.90 27.78
CA THR A 139 2.69 -5.84 29.14
C THR A 139 3.81 -6.05 30.14
N VAL A 140 3.94 -5.13 31.10
CA VAL A 140 5.01 -5.15 32.10
C VAL A 140 4.49 -4.76 33.49
N ALA A 141 5.05 -5.34 34.54
CA ALA A 141 4.83 -4.92 35.91
C ALA A 141 5.80 -3.79 36.26
N LYS A 142 5.28 -2.60 36.55
CA LYS A 142 6.03 -1.43 37.00
C LYS A 142 5.37 -0.86 38.25
N LYS A 143 6.15 -0.09 39.02
CA LYS A 143 5.70 0.51 40.27
C LYS A 143 4.62 1.56 40.05
N ASP A 144 4.83 2.42 39.09
CA ASP A 144 3.93 3.53 38.75
C ASP A 144 3.87 3.80 37.24
N ILE A 145 3.07 4.77 36.84
CA ILE A 145 2.85 5.13 35.44
C ILE A 145 4.08 5.77 34.79
N GLU A 146 4.88 6.51 35.54
CA GLU A 146 6.05 7.21 34.97
C GLU A 146 7.17 6.22 34.61
N GLU A 147 7.42 5.22 35.46
CA GLU A 147 8.31 4.11 35.13
C GLU A 147 7.79 3.33 33.91
N ALA A 148 6.47 3.15 33.82
CA ALA A 148 5.85 2.48 32.66
C ALA A 148 6.01 3.31 31.38
N ARG A 149 5.85 4.63 31.42
CA ARG A 149 6.07 5.54 30.29
C ARG A 149 7.50 5.48 29.77
N ALA A 150 8.48 5.59 30.67
CA ALA A 150 9.90 5.51 30.30
C ALA A 150 10.23 4.15 29.65
N TYR A 151 9.70 3.07 30.22
CA TYR A 151 9.87 1.74 29.65
C TYR A 151 9.26 1.62 28.26
N PHE A 152 8.00 2.03 28.06
CA PHE A 152 7.32 1.93 26.77
C PHE A 152 7.88 2.88 25.71
N ALA A 153 8.47 4.02 26.10
CA ALA A 153 9.18 4.90 25.16
C ALA A 153 10.40 4.19 24.57
N ARG A 154 11.22 3.55 25.42
CA ARG A 154 12.40 2.78 24.99
C ARG A 154 12.00 1.59 24.11
N ILE A 155 11.13 0.71 24.59
CA ILE A 155 10.70 -0.47 23.84
C ILE A 155 9.99 -0.10 22.55
N GLY A 156 9.21 1.00 22.54
CA GLY A 156 8.55 1.49 21.32
C GLY A 156 9.54 1.93 20.26
N ALA A 157 10.66 2.58 20.63
CA ALA A 157 11.71 2.91 19.69
C ALA A 157 12.40 1.65 19.12
N ASP A 158 12.73 0.69 20.00
CA ASP A 158 13.34 -0.58 19.61
C ASP A 158 12.43 -1.37 18.64
N LEU A 159 11.13 -1.50 18.97
CA LEU A 159 10.14 -2.14 18.08
C LEU A 159 10.04 -1.44 16.73
N THR A 160 9.96 -0.10 16.73
CA THR A 160 9.87 0.67 15.48
C THR A 160 11.08 0.40 14.58
N ALA A 161 12.28 0.32 15.14
CA ALA A 161 13.50 0.01 14.40
C ALA A 161 13.49 -1.42 13.84
N HIS A 162 13.13 -2.42 14.64
CA HIS A 162 13.06 -3.81 14.19
C HIS A 162 12.00 -4.04 13.10
N PHE A 163 10.80 -3.44 13.25
CA PHE A 163 9.77 -3.51 12.21
C PHE A 163 10.19 -2.77 10.94
N ALA A 164 10.90 -1.64 11.05
CA ALA A 164 11.44 -0.92 9.90
C ALA A 164 12.46 -1.77 9.12
N ASN A 165 13.30 -2.54 9.80
CA ASN A 165 14.24 -3.48 9.16
C ASN A 165 13.51 -4.60 8.39
N LEU A 166 12.31 -5.00 8.85
CA LEU A 166 11.43 -5.92 8.12
C LEU A 166 10.69 -5.27 6.93
N GLY A 167 10.77 -3.94 6.78
CA GLY A 167 9.97 -3.19 5.82
C GLY A 167 8.53 -2.92 6.28
N SER A 168 8.23 -3.11 7.56
CA SER A 168 6.93 -2.85 8.18
C SER A 168 6.94 -1.55 8.96
N LYS A 169 5.82 -0.82 8.96
CA LYS A 169 5.64 0.38 9.75
C LYS A 169 4.97 0.04 11.09
N CYS A 170 5.61 0.36 12.19
CA CYS A 170 5.09 0.14 13.54
C CYS A 170 4.79 1.49 14.22
N VAL A 171 3.55 1.70 14.66
CA VAL A 171 3.10 2.96 15.27
C VAL A 171 2.40 2.72 16.61
N PRO A 172 2.70 3.52 17.66
CA PRO A 172 2.00 3.40 18.93
C PRO A 172 0.54 3.85 18.81
N LEU A 173 -0.35 3.12 19.44
CA LEU A 173 -1.77 3.47 19.54
C LEU A 173 -2.01 4.36 20.77
N ASN A 174 -2.86 5.38 20.60
CA ASN A 174 -3.37 6.20 21.70
C ASN A 174 -4.57 5.54 22.39
N ALA A 175 -5.12 6.17 23.43
CA ALA A 175 -6.23 5.61 24.20
C ALA A 175 -7.51 5.46 23.37
N VAL A 176 -7.83 6.43 22.52
CA VAL A 176 -9.03 6.43 21.67
C VAL A 176 -8.95 5.28 20.67
N GLU A 177 -7.82 5.11 20.00
CA GLU A 177 -7.60 4.02 19.04
C GLU A 177 -7.71 2.65 19.71
N ARG A 178 -7.10 2.46 20.90
CA ARG A 178 -7.22 1.19 21.64
C ARG A 178 -8.63 0.90 22.13
N LEU A 179 -9.36 1.91 22.57
CA LEU A 179 -10.76 1.75 22.98
C LEU A 179 -11.65 1.46 21.79
N ARG A 180 -11.38 2.05 20.62
CA ARG A 180 -12.13 1.77 19.39
C ARG A 180 -12.03 0.30 19.00
N ILE A 181 -10.82 -0.30 19.03
CA ILE A 181 -10.63 -1.73 18.76
C ILE A 181 -11.55 -2.59 19.66
N LEU A 182 -11.67 -2.22 20.95
CA LEU A 182 -12.51 -2.94 21.90
C LEU A 182 -13.99 -2.66 21.68
N HIS A 183 -14.36 -1.42 21.35
CA HIS A 183 -15.73 -1.06 21.00
C HIS A 183 -16.21 -1.85 19.79
N ASP A 184 -15.46 -1.84 18.70
CA ASP A 184 -15.83 -2.51 17.46
C ASP A 184 -15.92 -4.04 17.64
N PHE A 185 -15.12 -4.61 18.55
CA PHE A 185 -15.24 -6.01 18.93
C PHE A 185 -16.50 -6.30 19.77
N TYR A 186 -16.80 -5.48 20.79
CA TYR A 186 -17.91 -5.73 21.72
C TYR A 186 -19.26 -5.27 21.18
N ARG A 187 -19.27 -4.31 20.25
CA ARG A 187 -20.47 -3.71 19.64
C ARG A 187 -20.39 -3.75 18.10
N PRO A 188 -20.26 -4.94 17.51
CA PRO A 188 -20.20 -5.05 16.07
C PRO A 188 -21.51 -4.59 15.43
N GLY A 189 -21.44 -3.64 14.49
CA GLY A 189 -22.57 -2.95 13.85
C GLY A 189 -22.86 -1.55 14.39
N ASP A 190 -22.29 -1.19 15.55
CA ASP A 190 -22.41 0.14 16.17
C ASP A 190 -21.13 0.99 16.02
N GLU A 191 -20.24 0.65 15.08
CA GLU A 191 -18.91 1.26 14.94
C GLU A 191 -19.00 2.78 14.75
N ALA A 192 -20.02 3.25 14.02
CA ALA A 192 -20.29 4.67 13.80
C ALA A 192 -20.68 5.44 15.07
N ALA A 193 -21.20 4.75 16.08
CA ALA A 193 -21.63 5.37 17.33
C ALA A 193 -20.48 5.63 18.30
N PHE A 194 -19.26 5.17 17.99
CA PHE A 194 -18.11 5.37 18.85
C PHE A 194 -17.69 6.84 18.90
N SER A 195 -17.87 7.46 20.06
CA SER A 195 -17.43 8.84 20.32
C SER A 195 -16.85 8.95 21.73
N PHE A 196 -15.55 8.70 21.85
CA PHE A 196 -14.84 8.81 23.13
C PHE A 196 -13.92 10.03 23.15
N ASP A 197 -14.13 10.89 24.16
CA ASP A 197 -13.25 12.04 24.47
C ASP A 197 -12.83 11.98 25.94
N MET A 198 -11.49 11.94 26.15
CA MET A 198 -10.90 11.91 27.49
C MET A 198 -11.28 13.13 28.34
N ASN A 199 -11.37 14.31 27.74
CA ASN A 199 -11.69 15.56 28.43
C ASN A 199 -13.18 15.60 28.86
N ARG A 200 -14.05 15.13 27.98
CA ARG A 200 -15.49 15.03 28.24
C ARG A 200 -15.79 14.00 29.34
N LYS A 201 -15.09 12.85 29.32
CA LYS A 201 -15.16 11.84 30.36
C LYS A 201 -14.84 12.41 31.73
N ALA A 202 -13.74 13.13 31.88
CA ALA A 202 -13.31 13.72 33.14
C ALA A 202 -14.36 14.70 33.73
N ARG A 203 -15.08 15.42 32.87
CA ARG A 203 -16.15 16.36 33.27
C ARG A 203 -17.47 15.69 33.70
N LEU A 204 -17.83 14.59 33.00
CA LEU A 204 -19.12 13.91 33.19
C LEU A 204 -19.04 12.79 34.24
N GLY A 205 -17.84 12.37 34.67
CA GLY A 205 -17.66 11.27 35.64
C GLY A 205 -18.05 9.88 35.11
N HIS A 206 -18.24 9.71 33.79
CA HIS A 206 -18.54 8.42 33.18
C HIS A 206 -17.35 7.47 33.23
N ASP A 207 -17.61 6.19 33.40
CA ASP A 207 -16.57 5.15 33.24
C ASP A 207 -16.27 4.97 31.74
N PHE A 208 -14.98 4.93 31.36
CA PHE A 208 -14.57 4.69 29.99
C PHE A 208 -15.10 3.34 29.46
N ARG A 209 -15.35 2.38 30.34
CA ARG A 209 -15.92 1.08 29.99
C ARG A 209 -17.35 1.15 29.47
N ASP A 210 -18.09 2.21 29.80
CA ASP A 210 -19.43 2.44 29.27
C ASP A 210 -19.45 2.68 27.76
N TYR A 211 -18.33 3.15 27.20
CA TYR A 211 -18.17 3.39 25.76
C TYR A 211 -17.83 2.13 24.97
N ILE A 212 -17.42 1.04 25.64
CA ILE A 212 -16.96 -0.19 24.97
C ILE A 212 -17.79 -1.42 25.36
N CYS A 213 -18.50 -1.40 26.49
CA CYS A 213 -19.29 -2.54 26.95
C CYS A 213 -20.45 -2.84 26.00
N PRO A 214 -20.73 -4.12 25.70
CA PRO A 214 -22.01 -4.52 25.10
C PRO A 214 -23.15 -4.35 26.11
N ASP A 215 -24.37 -4.38 25.63
CA ASP A 215 -25.57 -4.23 26.49
C ASP A 215 -25.73 -5.37 27.47
N SER A 216 -25.36 -6.58 27.07
CA SER A 216 -25.34 -7.77 27.94
C SER A 216 -24.19 -8.71 27.63
N ILE A 217 -23.77 -9.49 28.64
CA ILE A 217 -22.81 -10.60 28.47
C ILE A 217 -23.41 -11.83 29.18
N GLU A 218 -23.87 -12.79 28.39
CA GLU A 218 -24.33 -14.10 28.90
C GLU A 218 -23.18 -15.12 28.74
N ARG A 219 -22.90 -15.86 29.82
CA ARG A 219 -21.81 -16.84 29.87
C ARG A 219 -22.36 -18.23 29.86
N THR A 220 -21.94 -19.05 28.91
CA THR A 220 -22.26 -20.47 28.86
C THR A 220 -20.99 -21.33 29.04
N ALA A 221 -21.14 -22.64 28.99
CA ALA A 221 -19.98 -23.54 29.14
C ALA A 221 -18.97 -23.44 28.00
N ASP A 222 -19.44 -23.15 26.77
CA ASP A 222 -18.64 -23.25 25.52
C ASP A 222 -18.70 -22.02 24.63
N HIS A 223 -19.48 -20.99 24.99
CA HIS A 223 -19.56 -19.73 24.27
C HIS A 223 -19.99 -18.57 25.18
N ILE A 224 -19.93 -17.35 24.64
CA ILE A 224 -20.42 -16.13 25.27
C ILE A 224 -21.39 -15.47 24.30
N LYS A 225 -22.53 -14.96 24.82
CA LYS A 225 -23.39 -14.06 24.05
C LYS A 225 -23.08 -12.61 24.44
N LEU A 226 -22.72 -11.79 23.45
CA LEU A 226 -22.35 -10.38 23.56
C LEU A 226 -23.48 -9.54 22.91
N GLY A 227 -24.42 -9.02 23.71
CA GLY A 227 -25.63 -8.43 23.15
C GLY A 227 -26.39 -9.45 22.30
N GLU A 228 -26.54 -9.15 21.00
CA GLU A 228 -27.19 -10.05 20.03
C GLU A 228 -26.21 -11.01 19.32
N LYS A 229 -24.88 -10.87 19.50
CA LYS A 229 -23.89 -11.68 18.83
C LYS A 229 -23.38 -12.81 19.72
N TYR A 230 -22.86 -13.84 19.09
CA TYR A 230 -22.27 -15.00 19.75
C TYR A 230 -20.76 -15.01 19.54
N ALA A 231 -20.00 -15.36 20.59
CA ALA A 231 -18.56 -15.46 20.56
C ALA A 231 -18.10 -16.79 21.17
N ARG A 232 -17.07 -17.40 20.58
CA ARG A 232 -16.45 -18.61 21.10
C ARG A 232 -14.94 -18.48 21.09
N VAL A 233 -14.33 -18.81 22.22
CA VAL A 233 -12.87 -18.79 22.37
C VAL A 233 -12.33 -20.21 22.24
N LEU A 234 -11.35 -20.32 21.36
CA LEU A 234 -10.57 -21.53 21.14
C LEU A 234 -9.10 -21.29 21.55
N PHE A 235 -8.36 -22.35 21.74
CA PHE A 235 -6.94 -22.30 21.98
C PHE A 235 -6.25 -23.44 21.24
N LEU A 236 -4.98 -23.26 20.92
CA LEU A 236 -4.17 -24.29 20.31
C LEU A 236 -3.71 -25.28 21.40
N ASN A 237 -4.35 -26.43 21.43
CA ASN A 237 -4.17 -27.45 22.47
C ASN A 237 -2.96 -28.32 22.18
N ASP A 238 -2.77 -28.74 20.94
CA ASP A 238 -1.64 -29.57 20.54
C ASP A 238 -1.06 -29.08 19.21
N TYR A 239 0.28 -29.20 19.12
CA TYR A 239 1.09 -28.70 18.02
C TYR A 239 1.66 -29.89 17.26
N ALA A 240 1.74 -29.80 15.94
CA ALA A 240 2.51 -30.74 15.15
C ALA A 240 3.99 -30.70 15.55
N SER A 241 4.68 -31.83 15.42
CA SER A 241 6.14 -31.87 15.60
C SER A 241 6.89 -30.94 14.62
N TYR A 242 6.27 -30.62 13.48
CA TYR A 242 6.74 -29.64 12.52
C TYR A 242 5.57 -28.75 12.09
N ILE A 243 5.61 -27.48 12.48
CA ILE A 243 4.60 -26.48 12.11
C ILE A 243 5.01 -25.86 10.78
N LYS A 244 4.07 -25.76 9.83
CA LYS A 244 4.24 -25.03 8.57
C LYS A 244 3.68 -23.62 8.71
N ASP A 245 4.35 -22.64 8.10
CA ASP A 245 3.87 -21.26 8.00
C ASP A 245 2.47 -21.16 7.39
N SER A 246 2.13 -22.05 6.45
CA SER A 246 0.83 -22.13 5.81
C SER A 246 -0.34 -22.37 6.79
N MET A 247 -0.11 -23.04 7.93
CA MET A 247 -1.15 -23.27 8.94
C MET A 247 -1.66 -21.95 9.52
N PHE A 248 -0.74 -21.09 9.91
CA PHE A 248 -1.08 -19.81 10.52
C PHE A 248 -1.71 -18.86 9.50
N SER A 249 -1.19 -18.85 8.27
CA SER A 249 -1.76 -18.11 7.15
C SER A 249 -3.20 -18.55 6.86
N GLU A 250 -3.46 -19.86 6.68
CA GLU A 250 -4.81 -20.36 6.39
C GLU A 250 -5.81 -20.07 7.52
N LEU A 251 -5.41 -20.16 8.80
CA LEU A 251 -6.29 -19.81 9.93
C LEU A 251 -6.66 -18.35 9.95
N THR A 252 -5.74 -17.46 9.57
CA THR A 252 -5.97 -16.02 9.55
C THR A 252 -6.57 -15.51 8.24
N GLU A 253 -6.68 -16.35 7.20
CA GLU A 253 -7.35 -16.06 5.92
C GLU A 253 -8.83 -16.42 5.91
N LEU A 254 -9.31 -17.08 6.94
CA LEU A 254 -10.73 -17.40 7.03
C LEU A 254 -11.57 -16.14 6.92
N ASN A 255 -12.51 -16.12 5.96
CA ASN A 255 -13.44 -15.00 5.75
C ASN A 255 -14.50 -14.97 6.88
N ARG A 256 -14.03 -14.71 8.08
CA ARG A 256 -14.83 -14.70 9.32
C ARG A 256 -14.33 -13.58 10.24
N ASN A 257 -15.26 -13.05 11.07
CA ASN A 257 -14.86 -12.18 12.15
C ASN A 257 -14.12 -13.01 13.19
N LEU A 258 -12.84 -12.82 13.31
CA LEU A 258 -12.01 -13.51 14.27
C LEU A 258 -10.89 -12.61 14.79
N MET A 259 -10.46 -12.87 16.00
CA MET A 259 -9.22 -12.31 16.55
C MET A 259 -8.35 -13.44 17.05
N LEU A 260 -7.12 -13.50 16.57
CA LEU A 260 -6.12 -14.50 16.96
C LEU A 260 -5.00 -13.78 17.69
N SER A 261 -4.61 -14.30 18.85
CA SER A 261 -3.51 -13.76 19.65
C SER A 261 -2.50 -14.83 20.03
N ILE A 262 -1.23 -14.46 19.96
CA ILE A 262 -0.09 -15.22 20.44
C ILE A 262 0.51 -14.46 21.60
N ASP A 263 0.38 -14.97 22.82
CA ASP A 263 1.11 -14.46 23.99
C ASP A 263 2.49 -15.10 24.03
N VAL A 264 3.53 -14.30 24.00
CA VAL A 264 4.94 -14.71 23.99
C VAL A 264 5.60 -14.24 25.28
N ILE A 265 6.26 -15.17 25.96
CA ILE A 265 6.97 -14.90 27.22
C ILE A 265 8.38 -15.43 27.06
N PRO A 266 9.36 -14.55 26.79
CA PRO A 266 10.77 -14.96 26.72
C PRO A 266 11.29 -15.36 28.10
N ILE A 267 12.02 -16.47 28.15
CA ILE A 267 12.66 -16.96 29.37
C ILE A 267 14.12 -16.49 29.38
N PRO A 268 14.65 -16.01 30.52
CA PRO A 268 16.07 -15.69 30.62
C PRO A 268 16.94 -16.90 30.22
N THR A 269 17.95 -16.66 29.38
CA THR A 269 18.75 -17.74 28.76
C THR A 269 19.41 -18.66 29.82
N ASP A 270 19.92 -18.06 30.90
CA ASP A 270 20.53 -18.83 31.99
C ASP A 270 19.55 -19.75 32.76
N GLU A 271 18.28 -19.33 32.83
CA GLU A 271 17.22 -20.14 33.41
C GLU A 271 16.73 -21.22 32.44
N ALA A 272 16.63 -20.88 31.16
CA ALA A 272 16.26 -21.81 30.11
C ALA A 272 17.24 -22.98 30.02
N VAL A 273 18.53 -22.68 29.93
CA VAL A 273 19.60 -23.69 29.88
C VAL A 273 19.52 -24.62 31.10
N ARG A 274 19.45 -24.04 32.32
CA ARG A 274 19.33 -24.86 33.55
C ARG A 274 18.08 -25.74 33.59
N GLU A 275 16.96 -25.29 33.06
CA GLU A 275 15.73 -26.10 33.03
C GLU A 275 15.84 -27.25 32.02
N VAL A 276 16.44 -27.03 30.85
CA VAL A 276 16.66 -28.05 29.82
C VAL A 276 17.70 -29.09 30.29
N GLU A 277 18.80 -28.63 30.90
CA GLU A 277 19.80 -29.54 31.52
C GLU A 277 19.16 -30.43 32.58
N ARG A 278 18.26 -29.85 33.41
CA ARG A 278 17.54 -30.65 34.42
C ARG A 278 16.60 -31.67 33.79
N LEU A 279 15.89 -31.30 32.70
CA LEU A 279 15.03 -32.23 31.96
C LEU A 279 15.85 -33.34 31.32
N LEU A 280 16.98 -33.03 30.70
CA LEU A 280 17.90 -34.02 30.11
C LEU A 280 18.45 -34.97 31.16
N LEU A 281 18.90 -34.46 32.32
CA LEU A 281 19.35 -35.28 33.42
C LEU A 281 18.23 -36.22 33.93
N GLY A 282 17.00 -35.75 33.99
CA GLY A 282 15.84 -36.56 34.34
C GLY A 282 15.61 -37.72 33.35
N VAL A 283 15.68 -37.44 32.04
CA VAL A 283 15.57 -38.46 30.99
C VAL A 283 16.70 -39.47 31.07
N GLU A 284 17.95 -39.03 31.23
CA GLU A 284 19.11 -39.93 31.37
C GLU A 284 19.01 -40.81 32.64
N THR A 285 18.51 -40.24 33.73
CA THR A 285 18.25 -41.00 34.98
C THR A 285 17.18 -42.08 34.76
N ASN A 286 16.11 -41.76 34.01
CA ASN A 286 15.06 -42.72 33.67
C ASN A 286 15.59 -43.83 32.77
N ILE A 287 16.40 -43.51 31.75
CA ILE A 287 17.06 -44.50 30.88
C ILE A 287 17.97 -45.41 31.69
N THR A 288 18.81 -44.86 32.56
CA THR A 288 19.71 -45.60 33.43
C THR A 288 18.92 -46.51 34.39
N GLY A 289 17.84 -46.01 34.98
CA GLY A 289 16.95 -46.77 35.85
C GLY A 289 16.25 -47.92 35.10
N TRP A 290 15.84 -47.69 33.84
CA TRP A 290 15.28 -48.74 32.98
C TRP A 290 16.32 -49.79 32.63
N GLN A 291 17.54 -49.43 32.23
CA GLN A 291 18.64 -50.36 31.94
C GLN A 291 19.01 -51.18 33.15
N ARG A 292 19.09 -50.60 34.35
CA ARG A 292 19.36 -51.36 35.61
C ARG A 292 18.29 -52.44 35.86
N ARG A 293 17.00 -52.09 35.63
CA ARG A 293 15.90 -53.08 35.78
C ARG A 293 15.99 -54.19 34.75
N GLN A 294 16.36 -53.93 33.51
CA GLN A 294 16.54 -54.93 32.47
C GLN A 294 17.71 -55.83 32.82
N ASN A 295 18.82 -55.26 33.29
CA ASN A 295 20.01 -56.10 33.76
C ASN A 295 19.67 -56.95 34.95
N GLN A 296 18.88 -56.53 35.92
CA GLN A 296 18.39 -57.32 37.03
C GLN A 296 17.49 -58.46 36.57
N ASN A 297 16.80 -58.32 35.47
CA ASN A 297 15.98 -59.37 34.86
C ASN A 297 16.76 -60.24 33.86
N ASN A 298 18.09 -60.17 33.86
CA ASN A 298 18.99 -60.89 32.95
C ASN A 298 18.78 -60.59 31.45
N ASN A 299 18.20 -59.48 31.13
CA ASN A 299 17.97 -59.05 29.76
C ASN A 299 19.02 -57.97 29.34
N PHE A 300 20.26 -58.41 29.12
CA PHE A 300 21.40 -57.53 28.85
C PHE A 300 21.41 -56.96 27.43
N SER A 301 20.61 -57.50 26.51
CA SER A 301 20.49 -57.04 25.13
C SER A 301 19.26 -56.11 24.88
N ALA A 302 18.56 -55.75 25.96
CA ALA A 302 17.39 -54.89 25.83
C ALA A 302 17.75 -53.50 25.27
N VAL A 303 17.14 -53.13 24.15
CA VAL A 303 17.28 -51.82 23.51
C VAL A 303 16.41 -50.80 24.26
N VAL A 304 16.95 -49.61 24.53
CA VAL A 304 16.20 -48.52 25.17
C VAL A 304 14.91 -48.25 24.37
N PRO A 305 13.76 -48.11 25.04
CA PRO A 305 12.51 -47.79 24.37
C PRO A 305 12.67 -46.53 23.50
N TYR A 306 12.10 -46.59 22.29
CA TYR A 306 12.18 -45.49 21.29
C TYR A 306 11.77 -44.13 21.86
N ASP A 307 10.71 -44.09 22.66
CA ASP A 307 10.20 -42.86 23.27
C ASP A 307 11.23 -42.17 24.19
N MET A 308 11.98 -43.00 25.00
CA MET A 308 13.03 -42.47 25.88
C MET A 308 14.24 -41.96 25.08
N GLU A 309 14.60 -42.64 24.00
CA GLU A 309 15.69 -42.24 23.12
C GLU A 309 15.32 -40.97 22.34
N LEU A 310 14.08 -40.88 21.89
CA LEU A 310 13.55 -39.68 21.23
C LEU A 310 13.57 -38.50 22.20
N GLN A 311 13.06 -38.63 23.42
CA GLN A 311 13.09 -37.57 24.44
C GLN A 311 14.52 -37.11 24.76
N ARG A 312 15.48 -38.07 24.83
CA ARG A 312 16.89 -37.74 25.04
C ARG A 312 17.43 -36.89 23.87
N LYS A 313 17.16 -37.31 22.64
CA LYS A 313 17.59 -36.63 21.42
C LYS A 313 17.00 -35.22 21.37
N GLU A 314 15.70 -35.06 21.51
CA GLU A 314 15.00 -33.78 21.50
C GLU A 314 15.53 -32.82 22.59
N SER A 315 15.78 -33.35 23.82
CA SER A 315 16.33 -32.53 24.90
C SER A 315 17.76 -32.07 24.63
N LYS A 316 18.58 -32.88 23.95
CA LYS A 316 19.94 -32.50 23.53
C LYS A 316 19.89 -31.46 22.42
N GLU A 317 19.10 -31.66 21.37
CA GLU A 317 18.92 -30.72 20.27
C GLU A 317 18.44 -29.36 20.81
N PHE A 318 17.49 -29.38 21.74
CA PHE A 318 16.99 -28.14 22.35
C PHE A 318 18.07 -27.41 23.18
N LEU A 319 18.93 -28.17 23.88
CA LEU A 319 20.07 -27.58 24.61
C LEU A 319 21.11 -26.99 23.65
N ASP A 320 21.41 -27.68 22.55
CA ASP A 320 22.31 -27.18 21.50
C ASP A 320 21.76 -25.90 20.83
N ASP A 321 20.47 -25.86 20.58
CA ASP A 321 19.81 -24.64 20.03
C ASP A 321 20.00 -23.44 20.94
N LEU A 322 19.84 -23.62 22.26
CA LEU A 322 20.00 -22.54 23.25
C LEU A 322 21.46 -22.11 23.48
N THR A 323 22.42 -23.01 23.28
CA THR A 323 23.83 -22.73 23.63
C THR A 323 24.70 -22.41 22.44
N THR A 324 24.38 -22.89 21.22
CA THR A 324 25.23 -22.78 20.05
C THR A 324 24.58 -22.02 18.86
N ARG A 325 23.24 -22.02 18.79
CA ARG A 325 22.50 -21.46 17.63
C ARG A 325 21.79 -20.13 17.90
N ASP A 326 22.10 -19.45 19.00
CA ASP A 326 21.49 -18.15 19.41
C ASP A 326 19.95 -18.18 19.48
N GLN A 327 19.38 -19.37 19.76
CA GLN A 327 17.95 -19.51 19.97
C GLN A 327 17.58 -19.17 21.42
N ARG A 328 16.38 -18.61 21.61
CA ARG A 328 15.81 -18.39 22.94
C ARG A 328 14.66 -19.34 23.22
N MET A 329 14.51 -19.71 24.48
CA MET A 329 13.34 -20.44 24.97
C MET A 329 12.21 -19.46 25.26
N MET A 330 11.03 -19.71 24.71
CA MET A 330 9.85 -18.90 24.90
C MET A 330 8.66 -19.77 25.28
N PHE A 331 7.82 -19.29 26.19
CA PHE A 331 6.49 -19.85 26.37
C PHE A 331 5.50 -19.12 25.47
N ALA A 332 4.73 -19.87 24.70
CA ALA A 332 3.69 -19.35 23.84
C ALA A 332 2.30 -19.88 24.21
N VAL A 333 1.30 -19.02 24.13
CA VAL A 333 -0.12 -19.38 24.23
C VAL A 333 -0.83 -18.81 23.01
N VAL A 334 -1.39 -19.67 22.18
CA VAL A 334 -2.17 -19.27 21.01
C VAL A 334 -3.65 -19.40 21.33
N THR A 335 -4.36 -18.30 21.26
CA THR A 335 -5.81 -18.21 21.51
C THR A 335 -6.51 -17.51 20.36
N MET A 336 -7.74 -17.90 20.09
CA MET A 336 -8.57 -17.31 19.03
C MET A 336 -10.00 -17.11 19.54
N VAL A 337 -10.61 -15.99 19.20
CA VAL A 337 -12.06 -15.79 19.35
C VAL A 337 -12.69 -15.64 17.98
N ILE A 338 -13.83 -16.30 17.79
CA ILE A 338 -14.67 -16.18 16.60
C ILE A 338 -15.99 -15.56 17.05
N THR A 339 -16.55 -14.64 16.24
CA THR A 339 -17.85 -14.03 16.47
C THR A 339 -18.79 -14.30 15.31
N ALA A 340 -20.07 -14.55 15.60
CA ALA A 340 -21.10 -14.83 14.61
C ALA A 340 -22.45 -14.21 15.00
N ASP A 341 -23.34 -14.08 14.02
CA ASP A 341 -24.67 -13.49 14.20
C ASP A 341 -25.67 -14.48 14.83
N SER A 342 -25.43 -15.79 14.68
CA SER A 342 -26.23 -16.84 15.29
C SER A 342 -25.35 -17.95 15.88
N LYS A 343 -25.93 -18.78 16.72
CA LYS A 343 -25.20 -19.91 17.31
C LYS A 343 -24.90 -20.98 16.28
N GLU A 344 -25.79 -21.23 15.34
CA GLU A 344 -25.63 -22.17 14.25
C GLU A 344 -24.45 -21.78 13.37
N GLN A 345 -24.34 -20.49 13.02
CA GLN A 345 -23.21 -19.96 12.28
C GLN A 345 -21.91 -20.09 13.09
N LEU A 346 -21.95 -19.80 14.39
CA LEU A 346 -20.79 -19.95 15.26
C LEU A 346 -20.28 -21.41 15.31
N ASP A 347 -21.20 -22.37 15.33
CA ASP A 347 -20.86 -23.80 15.33
C ASP A 347 -20.20 -24.20 13.99
N LEU A 348 -20.72 -23.75 12.86
CA LEU A 348 -20.15 -23.98 11.51
C LEU A 348 -18.76 -23.34 11.39
N ASP A 349 -18.61 -22.10 11.83
CA ASP A 349 -17.34 -21.37 11.78
C ASP A 349 -16.30 -22.03 12.69
N THR A 350 -16.72 -22.54 13.85
CA THR A 350 -15.87 -23.31 14.76
C THR A 350 -15.35 -24.58 14.09
N GLU A 351 -16.25 -25.37 13.47
CA GLU A 351 -15.82 -26.60 12.74
C GLU A 351 -14.87 -26.28 11.58
N THR A 352 -15.06 -25.17 10.90
CA THR A 352 -14.13 -24.71 9.84
C THR A 352 -12.73 -24.51 10.42
N VAL A 353 -12.59 -23.78 11.53
CA VAL A 353 -11.31 -23.56 12.20
C VAL A 353 -10.68 -24.88 12.68
N LEU A 354 -11.48 -25.75 13.32
CA LEU A 354 -11.00 -27.04 13.81
C LEU A 354 -10.51 -27.93 12.67
N SER A 355 -11.22 -27.94 11.53
CA SER A 355 -10.82 -28.72 10.35
C SER A 355 -9.56 -28.16 9.68
N THR A 356 -9.41 -26.85 9.60
CA THR A 356 -8.20 -26.20 9.09
C THR A 356 -6.98 -26.55 9.95
N ALA A 357 -7.10 -26.48 11.27
CA ALA A 357 -6.02 -26.88 12.16
C ALA A 357 -5.66 -28.36 12.01
N ARG A 358 -6.66 -29.26 11.92
CA ARG A 358 -6.44 -30.72 11.72
C ARG A 358 -5.73 -31.02 10.39
N LYS A 359 -6.01 -30.27 9.32
CA LYS A 359 -5.29 -30.38 8.04
C LYS A 359 -3.77 -30.22 8.21
N HIS A 360 -3.36 -29.40 9.17
CA HIS A 360 -1.96 -29.15 9.52
C HIS A 360 -1.46 -29.96 10.71
N MET A 361 -2.15 -31.04 11.08
CA MET A 361 -1.84 -31.90 12.22
C MET A 361 -1.76 -31.18 13.57
N CYS A 362 -2.43 -30.03 13.68
CA CYS A 362 -2.57 -29.26 14.91
C CYS A 362 -3.99 -29.43 15.48
N GLN A 363 -4.12 -29.31 16.79
CA GLN A 363 -5.42 -29.42 17.45
C GLN A 363 -5.80 -28.09 18.10
N MET A 364 -6.80 -27.43 17.52
CA MET A 364 -7.52 -26.38 18.21
C MET A 364 -8.62 -27.01 19.09
N ALA A 365 -8.87 -26.43 20.24
CA ALA A 365 -9.94 -26.86 21.15
C ALA A 365 -10.74 -25.68 21.69
N THR A 366 -12.03 -25.89 21.91
CA THR A 366 -12.89 -24.90 22.54
C THR A 366 -12.62 -24.87 24.06
N LEU A 367 -12.42 -23.67 24.61
CA LEU A 367 -12.35 -23.50 26.07
C LEU A 367 -13.71 -23.83 26.69
N LYS A 368 -13.72 -24.71 27.70
CA LYS A 368 -14.94 -25.03 28.46
C LYS A 368 -14.89 -24.37 29.83
N TYR A 369 -15.99 -23.68 30.21
CA TYR A 369 -16.14 -22.95 31.47
C TYR A 369 -15.14 -21.81 31.71
N GLN A 370 -14.25 -21.51 30.75
CA GLN A 370 -13.22 -20.45 30.82
C GLN A 370 -13.34 -19.45 29.67
N GLN A 371 -14.51 -19.35 29.05
CA GLN A 371 -14.73 -18.50 27.87
C GLN A 371 -14.41 -17.03 28.14
N THR A 372 -14.80 -16.47 29.28
CA THR A 372 -14.51 -15.08 29.65
C THR A 372 -13.02 -14.83 29.89
N ASP A 373 -12.32 -15.78 30.53
CA ASP A 373 -10.88 -15.69 30.75
C ASP A 373 -10.11 -15.84 29.44
N GLY A 374 -10.60 -16.70 28.55
CA GLY A 374 -10.11 -16.83 27.18
C GLY A 374 -10.30 -15.53 26.39
N LEU A 375 -11.50 -14.95 26.43
CA LEU A 375 -11.80 -13.67 25.74
C LEU A 375 -10.84 -12.56 26.18
N ASN A 376 -10.67 -12.40 27.49
CA ASN A 376 -9.73 -11.41 28.03
C ASN A 376 -8.28 -11.72 27.66
N THR A 377 -7.93 -13.00 27.38
CA THR A 377 -6.60 -13.38 26.90
C THR A 377 -6.42 -13.04 25.43
N VAL A 378 -7.43 -13.24 24.59
CA VAL A 378 -7.32 -12.92 23.14
C VAL A 378 -7.23 -11.42 22.88
N LEU A 379 -8.03 -10.62 23.58
CA LEU A 379 -8.09 -9.16 23.33
C LEU A 379 -6.77 -8.45 23.61
N PRO A 380 -6.41 -7.39 22.83
CA PRO A 380 -5.14 -6.66 22.97
C PRO A 380 -5.12 -5.70 24.17
N ILE A 381 -5.59 -6.18 25.32
CA ILE A 381 -5.66 -5.40 26.59
C ILE A 381 -4.45 -5.63 27.49
N GLY A 382 -3.63 -6.67 27.24
CA GLY A 382 -2.45 -6.96 28.01
C GLY A 382 -2.69 -7.87 29.22
N THR A 383 -3.70 -8.73 29.19
CA THR A 383 -3.90 -9.77 30.20
C THR A 383 -3.77 -11.16 29.59
N ARG A 384 -3.41 -12.13 30.42
CA ARG A 384 -3.32 -13.53 30.07
C ARG A 384 -3.86 -14.35 31.23
N LYS A 385 -5.00 -15.00 31.04
CA LYS A 385 -5.66 -15.82 32.07
C LYS A 385 -5.69 -17.32 31.73
N ILE A 386 -5.30 -17.68 30.50
CA ILE A 386 -5.22 -19.06 30.04
C ILE A 386 -3.79 -19.58 30.15
N ASN A 387 -3.61 -20.78 30.65
CA ASN A 387 -2.33 -21.43 30.94
C ASN A 387 -1.99 -22.58 29.98
N ALA A 388 -2.49 -22.57 28.75
CA ALA A 388 -2.16 -23.56 27.72
C ALA A 388 -0.78 -23.24 27.09
N PHE A 389 0.27 -23.29 27.91
CA PHE A 389 1.63 -22.99 27.48
C PHE A 389 2.25 -24.08 26.63
N ARG A 390 2.94 -23.65 25.58
CA ARG A 390 3.89 -24.47 24.84
C ARG A 390 5.27 -23.85 24.92
N THR A 391 6.28 -24.67 25.10
CA THR A 391 7.68 -24.26 25.04
C THR A 391 8.13 -24.32 23.59
N LEU A 392 8.61 -23.22 23.06
CA LEU A 392 9.09 -23.08 21.69
C LEU A 392 10.48 -22.43 21.68
N THR A 393 11.29 -22.75 20.67
CA THR A 393 12.48 -21.99 20.31
C THR A 393 12.08 -20.73 19.53
N THR A 394 12.98 -19.79 19.38
CA THR A 394 12.76 -18.61 18.52
C THR A 394 12.33 -19.01 17.12
N GLU A 395 13.03 -19.97 16.51
CA GLU A 395 12.75 -20.43 15.16
C GLU A 395 11.36 -21.07 15.05
N SER A 396 11.00 -21.93 15.99
CA SER A 396 9.67 -22.57 16.04
C SER A 396 8.54 -21.55 16.22
N LEU A 397 8.78 -20.47 16.98
CA LEU A 397 7.83 -19.39 17.14
C LEU A 397 7.76 -18.50 15.89
N ALA A 398 8.89 -18.27 15.22
CA ALA A 398 8.96 -17.44 14.02
C ALA A 398 8.15 -18.02 12.83
N VAL A 399 7.91 -19.34 12.83
CA VAL A 399 7.01 -19.96 11.84
C VAL A 399 5.57 -19.43 11.96
N LEU A 400 5.16 -18.94 13.15
CA LEU A 400 3.87 -18.29 13.35
C LEU A 400 3.91 -16.79 12.94
N MET A 401 4.64 -16.47 11.88
CA MET A 401 4.83 -15.12 11.37
C MET A 401 3.49 -14.51 10.93
N PRO A 402 3.19 -13.27 11.38
CA PRO A 402 1.89 -12.63 11.10
C PRO A 402 1.85 -11.87 9.75
N PHE A 403 2.81 -12.08 8.86
CA PHE A 403 2.94 -11.32 7.63
C PHE A 403 2.45 -12.10 6.41
N LYS A 404 1.83 -11.39 5.46
CA LYS A 404 1.29 -11.95 4.22
C LYS A 404 1.64 -11.11 3.00
N VAL A 405 0.89 -10.04 2.81
CA VAL A 405 0.97 -9.15 1.65
C VAL A 405 0.62 -7.73 2.09
N GLN A 406 1.31 -6.77 1.52
CA GLN A 406 1.03 -5.36 1.78
C GLN A 406 -0.34 -4.97 1.25
N GLU A 407 -1.04 -4.13 2.02
CA GLU A 407 -2.31 -3.53 1.66
C GLU A 407 -2.11 -2.03 1.42
N ILE A 408 -2.84 -1.48 0.45
CA ILE A 408 -2.82 -0.06 0.14
C ILE A 408 -4.25 0.46 0.24
N MET A 409 -4.57 1.13 1.33
CA MET A 409 -5.90 1.67 1.62
C MET A 409 -5.78 3.11 2.11
N ASP A 410 -5.47 4.03 1.22
CA ASP A 410 -5.35 5.44 1.56
C ASP A 410 -6.72 6.12 1.59
N LYS A 411 -6.95 6.95 2.61
CA LYS A 411 -8.14 7.82 2.67
C LYS A 411 -8.16 8.80 1.52
N GLY A 412 -9.29 8.92 0.84
CA GLY A 412 -9.43 9.74 -0.36
C GLY A 412 -8.56 9.27 -1.52
N GLY A 413 -8.15 8.00 -1.51
CA GLY A 413 -7.38 7.37 -2.55
C GLY A 413 -8.20 7.12 -3.81
N ILE A 414 -7.50 6.85 -4.90
CA ILE A 414 -8.06 6.44 -6.18
C ILE A 414 -8.06 4.90 -6.21
N TYR A 415 -9.14 4.31 -6.68
CA TYR A 415 -9.25 2.88 -6.88
C TYR A 415 -8.37 2.41 -8.04
N PHE A 416 -7.57 1.37 -7.82
CA PHE A 416 -6.69 0.74 -8.82
C PHE A 416 -6.97 -0.75 -9.04
N GLY A 417 -7.96 -1.30 -8.37
CA GLY A 417 -8.29 -2.72 -8.43
C GLY A 417 -8.36 -3.36 -7.06
N GLU A 418 -8.34 -4.68 -7.07
CA GLU A 418 -8.29 -5.53 -5.89
C GLU A 418 -6.92 -6.19 -5.78
N ASN A 419 -6.40 -6.33 -4.57
CA ASN A 419 -5.19 -7.10 -4.33
C ASN A 419 -5.40 -8.56 -4.80
N ALA A 420 -4.54 -9.07 -5.66
CA ALA A 420 -4.69 -10.41 -6.23
C ALA A 420 -4.60 -11.55 -5.19
N ILE A 421 -4.13 -11.26 -3.98
CA ILE A 421 -3.91 -12.23 -2.91
C ILE A 421 -4.97 -12.12 -1.83
N SER A 422 -5.17 -10.92 -1.27
CA SER A 422 -6.12 -10.69 -0.18
C SER A 422 -7.53 -10.37 -0.68
N HIS A 423 -7.68 -10.00 -1.95
CA HIS A 423 -8.92 -9.52 -2.58
C HIS A 423 -9.48 -8.22 -1.96
N ASN A 424 -8.69 -7.52 -1.15
CA ASN A 424 -9.05 -6.20 -0.64
C ASN A 424 -8.87 -5.12 -1.72
N LEU A 425 -9.62 -4.02 -1.60
CA LEU A 425 -9.49 -2.89 -2.51
C LEU A 425 -8.10 -2.25 -2.41
N ILE A 426 -7.56 -1.82 -3.53
CA ILE A 426 -6.34 -1.01 -3.59
C ILE A 426 -6.75 0.44 -3.84
N MET A 427 -6.53 1.28 -2.82
CA MET A 427 -6.83 2.71 -2.85
C MET A 427 -5.55 3.51 -2.68
N CYS A 428 -5.10 4.20 -3.73
CA CYS A 428 -3.83 4.93 -3.73
C CYS A 428 -4.04 6.44 -3.77
N ASN A 429 -3.38 7.18 -2.89
CA ASN A 429 -3.36 8.64 -2.94
C ASN A 429 -1.95 9.16 -3.21
N LYS A 430 -1.68 9.58 -4.44
CA LYS A 430 -0.35 10.09 -4.85
C LYS A 430 0.15 11.26 -3.99
N ALA A 431 -0.75 12.01 -3.35
CA ALA A 431 -0.36 13.11 -2.46
C ALA A 431 0.41 12.64 -1.21
N ASN A 432 0.28 11.36 -0.84
CA ASN A 432 1.00 10.76 0.28
C ASN A 432 2.45 10.36 -0.07
N LEU A 433 2.81 10.36 -1.36
CA LEU A 433 4.13 10.00 -1.84
C LEU A 433 5.10 11.19 -1.80
N LEU A 434 6.39 10.92 -1.65
CA LEU A 434 7.44 11.94 -1.75
C LEU A 434 7.63 12.40 -3.19
N ASN A 435 7.43 11.49 -4.15
CA ASN A 435 7.45 11.77 -5.57
C ASN A 435 6.12 11.35 -6.21
N GLN A 436 5.33 12.33 -6.66
CA GLN A 436 4.01 12.13 -7.24
C GLN A 436 4.02 11.77 -8.74
N SER A 437 5.20 11.63 -9.32
CA SER A 437 5.37 11.17 -10.71
C SER A 437 4.95 9.70 -10.85
N ALA A 438 4.26 9.39 -11.94
CA ALA A 438 3.72 8.06 -12.17
C ALA A 438 4.07 7.51 -13.55
N PHE A 439 4.15 6.18 -13.65
CA PHE A 439 4.24 5.46 -14.91
C PHE A 439 3.15 4.41 -15.01
N LEU A 440 2.56 4.28 -16.18
CA LEU A 440 1.63 3.21 -16.55
C LEU A 440 2.21 2.47 -17.75
N LEU A 441 2.68 1.25 -17.50
CA LEU A 441 3.44 0.42 -18.42
C LEU A 441 2.62 -0.81 -18.85
N GLY A 442 2.61 -1.15 -20.13
CA GLY A 442 1.94 -2.37 -20.57
C GLY A 442 1.90 -2.51 -22.09
N VAL A 443 2.02 -3.75 -22.56
CA VAL A 443 1.92 -4.08 -24.00
C VAL A 443 0.52 -3.78 -24.55
N PRO A 444 0.36 -3.65 -25.87
CA PRO A 444 -0.96 -3.50 -26.49
C PRO A 444 -1.93 -4.60 -26.03
N GLY A 445 -3.18 -4.23 -25.74
CA GLY A 445 -4.20 -5.16 -25.27
C GLY A 445 -4.17 -5.51 -23.78
N SER A 446 -3.18 -5.04 -23.02
CA SER A 446 -3.08 -5.27 -21.56
C SER A 446 -4.10 -4.49 -20.71
N GLY A 447 -4.85 -3.56 -21.31
CA GLY A 447 -5.80 -2.69 -20.59
C GLY A 447 -5.24 -1.31 -20.22
N LYS A 448 -4.07 -0.93 -20.74
CA LYS A 448 -3.37 0.34 -20.44
C LYS A 448 -4.25 1.59 -20.64
N SER A 449 -4.84 1.75 -21.84
CA SER A 449 -5.70 2.91 -22.16
C SER A 449 -6.98 2.94 -21.30
N PHE A 450 -7.53 1.77 -20.97
CA PHE A 450 -8.68 1.66 -20.06
C PHE A 450 -8.31 2.15 -18.67
N SER A 451 -7.19 1.65 -18.09
CA SER A 451 -6.71 2.06 -16.76
C SER A 451 -6.40 3.57 -16.69
N ALA A 452 -5.83 4.13 -17.78
CA ALA A 452 -5.59 5.57 -17.86
C ALA A 452 -6.90 6.36 -17.83
N LYS A 453 -7.91 5.94 -18.62
CA LYS A 453 -9.23 6.60 -18.66
C LYS A 453 -9.98 6.45 -17.34
N GLU A 454 -9.88 5.30 -16.69
CA GLU A 454 -10.46 5.08 -15.34
C GLU A 454 -9.87 6.06 -14.33
N LEU A 455 -8.55 6.20 -14.31
CA LEU A 455 -7.85 7.17 -13.45
C LEU A 455 -8.29 8.61 -13.73
N ILE A 456 -8.36 9.00 -15.00
CA ILE A 456 -8.81 10.33 -15.41
C ILE A 456 -10.26 10.56 -15.00
N THR A 457 -11.15 9.60 -15.23
CA THR A 457 -12.57 9.66 -14.84
C THR A 457 -12.71 9.84 -13.34
N PHE A 458 -11.98 9.07 -12.53
CA PHE A 458 -11.98 9.23 -11.08
C PHE A 458 -11.58 10.64 -10.66
N LEU A 459 -10.50 11.17 -11.24
CA LEU A 459 -10.03 12.53 -10.96
C LEU A 459 -11.06 13.59 -11.33
N ILE A 460 -11.77 13.44 -12.45
CA ILE A 460 -12.86 14.34 -12.88
C ILE A 460 -13.99 14.30 -11.86
N LEU A 461 -14.41 13.13 -11.41
CA LEU A 461 -15.55 12.95 -10.53
C LEU A 461 -15.26 13.37 -9.08
N ASN A 462 -14.07 13.08 -8.59
CA ASN A 462 -13.73 13.20 -7.16
C ASN A 462 -13.03 14.51 -6.79
N THR A 463 -12.18 15.06 -7.66
CA THR A 463 -11.38 16.26 -7.38
C THR A 463 -11.94 17.52 -8.04
N ASN A 464 -11.28 18.66 -7.83
CA ASN A 464 -11.46 19.91 -8.58
C ASN A 464 -10.16 20.33 -9.29
N ASP A 465 -9.20 19.42 -9.36
CA ASP A 465 -7.90 19.65 -9.97
C ASP A 465 -8.02 19.80 -11.49
N ASP A 466 -7.09 20.50 -12.12
CA ASP A 466 -7.00 20.54 -13.58
C ASP A 466 -6.35 19.28 -14.12
N ILE A 467 -6.78 18.85 -15.29
CA ILE A 467 -6.30 17.64 -15.97
C ILE A 467 -5.89 18.00 -17.40
N LEU A 468 -4.63 17.74 -17.73
CA LEU A 468 -4.07 17.99 -19.05
C LEU A 468 -3.64 16.64 -19.66
N ILE A 469 -4.09 16.34 -20.87
CA ILE A 469 -3.87 15.05 -21.52
C ILE A 469 -3.24 15.28 -22.89
N CYS A 470 -2.09 14.67 -23.15
CA CYS A 470 -1.51 14.55 -24.49
C CYS A 470 -1.91 13.21 -25.08
N ASP A 471 -2.65 13.24 -26.19
CA ASP A 471 -3.31 12.12 -26.84
C ASP A 471 -2.81 11.90 -28.26
N PRO A 472 -1.76 11.08 -28.46
CA PRO A 472 -1.24 10.80 -29.81
C PRO A 472 -2.11 9.85 -30.64
N GLU A 473 -3.03 9.12 -30.04
CA GLU A 473 -3.83 8.09 -30.70
C GLU A 473 -5.33 8.50 -30.83
N GLY A 474 -5.75 9.64 -30.27
CA GLY A 474 -7.14 10.13 -30.36
C GLY A 474 -8.14 9.33 -29.53
N GLU A 475 -7.70 8.73 -28.42
CA GLU A 475 -8.51 7.81 -27.62
C GLU A 475 -9.33 8.49 -26.52
N TYR A 476 -8.92 9.68 -26.06
CA TYR A 476 -9.51 10.32 -24.87
C TYR A 476 -10.65 11.30 -25.20
N ALA A 477 -10.72 11.78 -26.45
CA ALA A 477 -11.73 12.76 -26.87
C ALA A 477 -13.18 12.33 -26.54
N PRO A 478 -13.64 11.08 -26.82
CA PRO A 478 -15.01 10.68 -26.52
C PRO A 478 -15.38 10.74 -25.04
N LEU A 479 -14.43 10.39 -24.17
CA LEU A 479 -14.62 10.45 -22.72
C LEU A 479 -14.84 11.89 -22.26
N ILE A 480 -14.03 12.82 -22.75
CA ILE A 480 -14.08 14.23 -22.32
C ILE A 480 -15.27 14.96 -22.90
N GLU A 481 -15.66 14.67 -24.15
CA GLU A 481 -16.87 15.20 -24.76
C GLU A 481 -18.14 14.79 -23.99
N ALA A 482 -18.16 13.55 -23.43
CA ALA A 482 -19.25 13.09 -22.58
C ALA A 482 -19.33 13.83 -21.21
N MET A 483 -18.25 14.46 -20.75
CA MET A 483 -18.21 15.27 -19.52
C MET A 483 -18.70 16.73 -19.73
N GLY A 484 -19.13 17.09 -20.92
CA GLY A 484 -19.75 18.37 -21.24
C GLY A 484 -18.80 19.57 -21.09
N ASP A 485 -19.30 20.67 -20.51
CA ASP A 485 -18.58 21.93 -20.43
C ASP A 485 -17.31 21.95 -19.58
N LEU A 486 -17.01 20.86 -18.87
CA LEU A 486 -15.80 20.74 -18.07
C LEU A 486 -14.54 20.53 -18.91
N GLY A 487 -14.69 20.02 -20.13
CA GLY A 487 -13.60 19.63 -20.98
C GLY A 487 -13.50 20.43 -22.29
N SER A 488 -12.28 20.44 -22.86
CA SER A 488 -11.99 20.94 -24.20
C SER A 488 -11.08 19.95 -24.91
N VAL A 489 -11.41 19.63 -26.16
CA VAL A 489 -10.58 18.78 -27.03
C VAL A 489 -9.99 19.65 -28.12
N ILE A 490 -8.66 19.80 -28.12
CA ILE A 490 -7.89 20.59 -29.08
C ILE A 490 -7.31 19.63 -30.11
N ARG A 491 -7.78 19.70 -31.35
CA ARG A 491 -7.37 18.79 -32.43
C ARG A 491 -6.24 19.41 -33.26
N VAL A 492 -5.01 19.02 -32.93
CA VAL A 492 -3.79 19.49 -33.59
C VAL A 492 -3.51 18.58 -34.80
N SER A 493 -3.75 19.09 -36.00
CA SER A 493 -3.54 18.36 -37.26
C SER A 493 -2.93 19.24 -38.33
N ALA A 494 -2.20 18.62 -39.29
CA ALA A 494 -1.62 19.36 -40.40
C ALA A 494 -2.73 20.07 -41.22
N GLY A 495 -2.65 21.39 -41.36
CA GLY A 495 -3.68 22.21 -41.98
C GLY A 495 -4.97 22.36 -41.16
N GLY A 496 -4.96 22.00 -39.87
CA GLY A 496 -6.08 22.15 -38.95
C GLY A 496 -6.42 23.60 -38.61
N ARG A 497 -7.59 23.79 -37.96
CA ARG A 497 -8.04 25.11 -37.51
C ARG A 497 -7.47 25.52 -36.16
N ASP A 498 -7.18 24.55 -35.29
CA ASP A 498 -6.68 24.76 -33.94
C ASP A 498 -5.18 25.07 -33.97
N ARG A 499 -4.80 26.18 -33.32
CA ARG A 499 -3.43 26.69 -33.30
C ARG A 499 -2.93 26.83 -31.89
N LEU A 500 -1.66 26.47 -31.68
CA LEU A 500 -0.93 26.60 -30.42
C LEU A 500 0.33 27.42 -30.66
N ASN A 501 0.48 28.52 -29.95
CA ASN A 501 1.69 29.35 -30.06
C ASN A 501 2.86 28.76 -29.28
N ALA A 502 3.84 28.20 -29.98
CA ALA A 502 5.04 27.67 -29.40
C ALA A 502 5.93 28.66 -28.63
N MET A 503 5.77 29.97 -28.94
CA MET A 503 6.50 31.06 -28.26
C MET A 503 5.73 31.63 -27.06
N TYR A 504 4.52 31.16 -26.77
CA TYR A 504 3.75 31.67 -25.62
C TYR A 504 4.47 31.36 -24.31
N MET A 505 4.55 32.34 -23.44
CA MET A 505 5.21 32.23 -22.13
C MET A 505 4.43 33.04 -21.09
N VAL A 506 4.11 32.34 -19.97
CA VAL A 506 3.42 32.97 -18.84
C VAL A 506 4.41 33.60 -17.87
N ASP A 507 3.97 34.54 -17.08
CA ASP A 507 4.77 35.08 -15.99
C ASP A 507 5.12 33.99 -14.95
N GLY A 508 6.41 33.88 -14.61
CA GLY A 508 6.96 32.82 -13.72
C GLY A 508 7.32 31.53 -14.44
N TYR A 509 7.23 31.47 -15.77
CA TYR A 509 7.80 30.39 -16.55
C TYR A 509 9.33 30.31 -16.32
N GLY A 510 9.87 29.11 -16.10
CA GLY A 510 11.32 28.93 -15.92
C GLY A 510 11.93 29.55 -14.64
N GLU A 511 11.13 29.86 -13.64
CA GLU A 511 11.59 30.42 -12.34
C GLU A 511 12.39 31.75 -12.50
N ASN A 512 13.73 31.69 -12.36
CA ASN A 512 14.56 32.89 -12.35
C ASN A 512 14.95 33.42 -13.76
N ASN A 513 14.96 32.57 -14.77
CA ASN A 513 15.39 32.90 -16.13
C ASN A 513 14.44 32.37 -17.20
N PRO A 514 13.23 32.96 -17.36
CA PRO A 514 12.21 32.43 -18.26
C PRO A 514 12.67 32.39 -19.72
N ILE A 515 13.42 33.39 -20.19
CA ILE A 515 13.91 33.47 -21.56
C ILE A 515 14.91 32.33 -21.84
N VAL A 516 15.79 31.99 -20.91
CA VAL A 516 16.76 30.90 -21.07
C VAL A 516 16.06 29.56 -21.23
N VAL A 517 15.11 29.25 -20.38
CA VAL A 517 14.33 28.00 -20.47
C VAL A 517 13.54 27.93 -21.78
N LYS A 518 12.98 29.07 -22.21
CA LYS A 518 12.28 29.15 -23.49
C LYS A 518 13.23 29.02 -24.67
N SER A 519 14.44 29.57 -24.57
CA SER A 519 15.51 29.42 -25.55
C SER A 519 15.92 27.95 -25.69
N GLU A 520 16.11 27.23 -24.58
CA GLU A 520 16.39 25.77 -24.59
C GLU A 520 15.25 24.98 -25.26
N PHE A 521 14.00 25.33 -24.96
CA PHE A 521 12.85 24.70 -25.61
C PHE A 521 12.84 24.93 -27.12
N ILE A 522 13.02 26.17 -27.57
CA ILE A 522 13.05 26.52 -29.01
C ILE A 522 14.26 25.89 -29.73
N MET A 523 15.42 25.81 -29.07
CA MET A 523 16.56 25.05 -29.60
C MET A 523 16.20 23.59 -29.81
N SER A 524 15.57 22.94 -28.82
CA SER A 524 15.13 21.54 -28.93
C SER A 524 14.09 21.38 -30.06
N LEU A 525 13.21 22.34 -30.23
CA LEU A 525 12.21 22.34 -31.31
C LEU A 525 12.89 22.43 -32.68
N ILE A 526 13.88 23.32 -32.86
CA ILE A 526 14.62 23.50 -34.12
C ILE A 526 15.48 22.25 -34.42
N GLU A 527 16.10 21.67 -33.40
CA GLU A 527 16.87 20.40 -33.56
C GLU A 527 15.98 19.23 -33.97
N GLN A 528 14.74 19.19 -33.49
CA GLN A 528 13.77 18.19 -33.94
C GLN A 528 13.31 18.39 -35.39
N ILE A 529 13.27 19.64 -35.85
CA ILE A 529 12.90 20.02 -37.23
C ILE A 529 14.08 19.80 -38.19
N ASP A 530 15.30 20.22 -37.81
CA ASP A 530 16.48 20.10 -38.62
C ASP A 530 17.35 18.89 -38.23
N LYS A 531 17.18 17.76 -38.91
CA LYS A 531 17.89 16.51 -38.65
C LYS A 531 19.41 16.60 -38.85
N LYS A 532 19.94 17.70 -39.44
CA LYS A 532 21.39 17.93 -39.58
C LYS A 532 22.02 18.42 -38.29
N GLY A 533 21.19 18.77 -37.32
CA GLY A 533 21.57 19.21 -35.97
C GLY A 533 21.96 20.69 -35.91
N VAL A 534 21.82 21.24 -34.68
CA VAL A 534 22.10 22.64 -34.36
C VAL A 534 23.49 22.75 -33.76
N GLY A 535 24.48 23.20 -34.58
CA GLY A 535 25.86 23.43 -34.12
C GLY A 535 25.97 24.62 -33.14
N PRO A 536 27.15 24.83 -32.51
CA PRO A 536 27.36 25.90 -31.53
C PRO A 536 27.06 27.31 -32.07
N GLN A 537 27.32 27.56 -33.36
CA GLN A 537 27.02 28.83 -34.02
C GLN A 537 25.49 29.04 -34.11
N HIS A 538 24.77 28.03 -34.56
CA HIS A 538 23.31 28.06 -34.61
C HIS A 538 22.69 28.36 -33.22
N LYS A 539 23.20 27.72 -32.17
CA LYS A 539 22.73 27.94 -30.79
C LYS A 539 22.90 29.39 -30.34
N SER A 540 24.06 29.97 -30.62
CA SER A 540 24.33 31.38 -30.30
C SER A 540 23.40 32.36 -31.05
N ILE A 541 23.14 32.07 -32.32
CA ILE A 541 22.21 32.90 -33.15
C ILE A 541 20.76 32.80 -32.64
N ILE A 542 20.33 31.53 -32.36
CA ILE A 542 18.97 31.27 -31.85
C ILE A 542 18.75 31.98 -30.50
N ASP A 543 19.64 31.84 -29.55
CA ASP A 543 19.57 32.46 -28.24
C ASP A 543 19.50 33.98 -28.31
N ARG A 544 20.38 34.60 -29.13
CA ARG A 544 20.40 36.03 -29.38
C ARG A 544 19.06 36.51 -29.97
N CYS A 545 18.57 35.81 -31.00
CA CYS A 545 17.31 36.18 -31.65
C CYS A 545 16.10 36.05 -30.72
N ILE A 546 16.02 34.96 -29.94
CA ILE A 546 14.96 34.73 -28.95
C ILE A 546 14.98 35.86 -27.92
N THR A 547 16.15 36.18 -27.34
CA THR A 547 16.29 37.28 -26.37
C THR A 547 15.80 38.59 -26.93
N ASN A 548 16.15 38.93 -28.20
CA ASN A 548 15.70 40.15 -28.83
C ASN A 548 14.20 40.15 -29.12
N VAL A 549 13.64 39.03 -29.58
CA VAL A 549 12.18 38.89 -29.83
C VAL A 549 11.39 39.12 -28.56
N TYR A 550 11.79 38.53 -27.42
CA TYR A 550 11.08 38.76 -26.16
C TYR A 550 11.28 40.16 -25.58
N ARG A 551 12.45 40.78 -25.81
CA ARG A 551 12.67 42.21 -25.45
C ARG A 551 11.75 43.12 -26.23
N ASN A 552 11.73 42.97 -27.56
CA ASN A 552 10.86 43.75 -28.44
C ASN A 552 9.37 43.55 -28.09
N ALA A 553 8.99 42.33 -27.76
CA ALA A 553 7.65 41.96 -27.34
C ALA A 553 7.26 42.64 -26.01
N ALA A 554 8.18 42.73 -25.05
CA ALA A 554 7.95 43.46 -23.80
C ALA A 554 7.73 44.97 -24.03
N ASP A 555 8.51 45.55 -24.92
CA ASP A 555 8.39 47.00 -25.26
C ASP A 555 7.09 47.32 -26.02
N THR A 556 6.61 46.41 -26.86
CA THR A 556 5.41 46.61 -27.70
C THR A 556 4.14 46.03 -27.08
N GLY A 557 4.22 45.28 -26.00
CA GLY A 557 3.08 44.59 -25.39
C GLY A 557 2.51 43.47 -26.26
N THR A 558 3.26 42.96 -27.24
CA THR A 558 2.83 41.89 -28.15
C THR A 558 3.28 40.52 -27.64
N ILE A 559 2.59 39.46 -28.05
CA ILE A 559 2.99 38.09 -27.74
C ILE A 559 3.81 37.55 -28.91
N PRO A 560 5.08 37.08 -28.69
CA PRO A 560 5.91 36.56 -29.77
C PRO A 560 5.34 35.30 -30.39
N THR A 561 5.72 35.01 -31.63
CA THR A 561 5.38 33.81 -32.39
C THR A 561 6.61 33.28 -33.12
N LEU A 562 6.57 32.02 -33.63
CA LEU A 562 7.64 31.53 -34.49
C LEU A 562 7.80 32.34 -35.75
N CYS A 563 6.72 33.03 -36.26
CA CYS A 563 6.82 33.95 -37.36
C CYS A 563 7.72 35.17 -37.02
N THR A 564 7.52 35.75 -35.82
CA THR A 564 8.39 36.87 -35.37
C THR A 564 9.83 36.44 -35.14
N LEU A 565 10.06 35.20 -34.69
CA LEU A 565 11.41 34.65 -34.57
C LEU A 565 12.08 34.43 -35.95
N ARG A 566 11.32 33.88 -36.92
CA ARG A 566 11.81 33.69 -38.29
C ARG A 566 12.17 35.03 -38.95
N ASP A 567 11.33 36.05 -38.81
CA ASP A 567 11.60 37.39 -39.37
C ASP A 567 12.87 37.97 -38.72
N MET A 568 13.05 37.86 -37.41
CA MET A 568 14.27 38.29 -36.71
C MET A 568 15.54 37.52 -37.19
N LEU A 569 15.39 36.22 -37.49
CA LEU A 569 16.50 35.42 -38.05
C LEU A 569 16.87 35.85 -39.45
N LEU A 570 15.90 36.27 -40.28
CA LEU A 570 16.16 36.76 -41.64
C LEU A 570 16.88 38.12 -41.66
N GLU A 571 16.74 38.93 -40.60
CA GLU A 571 17.44 40.20 -40.42
C GLU A 571 18.90 40.03 -40.01
N GLN A 572 19.34 38.82 -39.60
CA GLN A 572 20.72 38.56 -39.17
C GLN A 572 21.66 38.46 -40.38
N PRO A 573 22.94 38.92 -40.26
CA PRO A 573 23.88 38.89 -41.35
C PRO A 573 24.43 37.49 -41.65
N GLU A 574 24.40 36.58 -40.67
CA GLU A 574 25.00 35.25 -40.77
C GLU A 574 24.20 34.32 -41.69
N PRO A 575 24.87 33.57 -42.59
CA PRO A 575 24.20 32.62 -43.48
C PRO A 575 23.50 31.51 -42.72
N GLU A 576 24.00 31.10 -41.55
CA GLU A 576 23.41 30.11 -40.65
C GLU A 576 22.05 30.56 -40.16
N ALA A 577 21.84 31.83 -39.89
CA ALA A 577 20.54 32.37 -39.48
C ALA A 577 19.48 32.18 -40.56
N LYS A 578 19.86 32.37 -41.85
CA LYS A 578 18.99 32.13 -43.01
C LYS A 578 18.64 30.66 -43.17
N GLN A 579 19.57 29.73 -42.85
CA GLN A 579 19.34 28.29 -42.88
C GLN A 579 18.28 27.92 -41.80
N ILE A 580 18.43 28.43 -40.58
CA ILE A 580 17.44 28.23 -39.51
C ILE A 580 16.08 28.79 -39.90
N ALA A 581 16.04 30.00 -40.46
CA ALA A 581 14.79 30.61 -40.90
C ALA A 581 14.09 29.80 -42.01
N LEU A 582 14.87 29.19 -42.93
CA LEU A 582 14.36 28.29 -43.97
C LEU A 582 13.81 27.00 -43.37
N SER A 583 14.46 26.39 -42.34
CA SER A 583 13.98 25.21 -41.63
C SER A 583 12.65 25.52 -40.92
N LEU A 584 12.43 26.75 -40.44
CA LEU A 584 11.20 27.19 -39.80
C LEU A 584 10.06 27.56 -40.80
N GLU A 585 10.35 27.69 -42.10
CA GLU A 585 9.37 28.18 -43.07
C GLU A 585 8.13 27.29 -43.14
N LEU A 586 8.29 25.97 -43.09
CA LEU A 586 7.20 25.01 -43.11
C LEU A 586 6.23 25.22 -41.91
N TYR A 587 6.75 25.63 -40.76
CA TYR A 587 6.01 25.81 -39.51
C TYR A 587 5.51 27.26 -39.29
N THR A 588 5.86 28.19 -40.13
CA THR A 588 5.49 29.60 -40.01
C THR A 588 4.53 30.08 -41.12
N THR A 589 4.94 29.87 -42.37
CA THR A 589 4.20 30.29 -43.58
C THR A 589 3.78 29.11 -44.45
N GLY A 590 4.29 27.93 -44.17
CA GLY A 590 3.97 26.68 -44.88
C GLY A 590 2.73 25.96 -44.34
N SER A 591 2.55 24.71 -44.75
CA SER A 591 1.35 23.90 -44.44
C SER A 591 1.21 23.46 -42.98
N LEU A 592 2.24 23.68 -42.15
CA LEU A 592 2.28 23.28 -40.72
C LEU A 592 2.29 24.50 -39.79
N ASP A 593 1.62 25.58 -40.18
CA ASP A 593 1.60 26.88 -39.45
C ASP A 593 0.85 26.81 -38.10
N ILE A 594 0.39 25.64 -37.68
CA ILE A 594 -0.37 25.40 -36.44
C ILE A 594 0.38 25.80 -35.18
N PHE A 595 1.73 25.76 -35.18
CA PHE A 595 2.58 26.16 -34.05
C PHE A 595 3.20 27.56 -34.23
N GLY A 596 3.05 28.14 -35.41
CA GLY A 596 3.70 29.39 -35.81
C GLY A 596 2.97 30.67 -35.48
N LYS A 597 1.68 30.58 -35.19
CA LYS A 597 0.76 31.74 -35.01
C LYS A 597 0.21 31.78 -33.60
N GLN A 598 -0.55 32.84 -33.28
CA GLN A 598 -1.22 32.98 -31.99
C GLN A 598 -2.22 31.85 -31.75
N SER A 599 -2.29 31.38 -30.50
CA SER A 599 -3.28 30.35 -30.08
C SER A 599 -4.70 30.90 -30.25
N ASN A 600 -5.60 30.06 -30.76
CA ASN A 600 -7.02 30.35 -30.95
C ASN A 600 -7.93 29.37 -30.21
N VAL A 601 -7.39 28.61 -29.31
CA VAL A 601 -8.06 27.52 -28.55
C VAL A 601 -8.26 27.92 -27.10
N ASP A 602 -9.31 27.35 -26.46
CA ASP A 602 -9.60 27.59 -25.06
C ASP A 602 -8.79 26.60 -24.19
N LEU A 603 -7.76 27.12 -23.56
CA LEU A 603 -6.90 26.38 -22.62
C LEU A 603 -7.36 26.52 -21.16
N ASP A 604 -8.44 27.28 -20.87
CA ASP A 604 -8.85 27.58 -19.50
C ASP A 604 -9.81 26.56 -18.90
N LYS A 605 -10.30 25.61 -19.68
CA LYS A 605 -11.14 24.52 -19.21
C LYS A 605 -10.39 23.66 -18.19
N ARG A 606 -11.14 23.03 -17.30
CA ARG A 606 -10.61 22.17 -16.25
C ARG A 606 -9.91 20.92 -16.81
N VAL A 607 -10.47 20.34 -17.88
CA VAL A 607 -9.89 19.16 -18.55
C VAL A 607 -9.57 19.56 -19.99
N VAL A 608 -8.30 19.46 -20.37
CA VAL A 608 -7.84 19.79 -21.73
C VAL A 608 -7.15 18.58 -22.34
N VAL A 609 -7.67 18.13 -23.49
CA VAL A 609 -7.07 17.06 -24.30
C VAL A 609 -6.42 17.68 -25.54
N PHE A 610 -5.17 17.40 -25.73
CA PHE A 610 -4.42 17.73 -26.94
C PHE A 610 -4.37 16.48 -27.83
N ASP A 611 -5.31 16.36 -28.73
CA ASP A 611 -5.39 15.28 -29.73
C ASP A 611 -4.45 15.60 -30.89
N ILE A 612 -3.36 14.81 -30.99
CA ILE A 612 -2.37 14.92 -32.06
C ILE A 612 -2.38 13.71 -33.01
N HIS A 613 -3.45 12.93 -33.01
CA HIS A 613 -3.61 11.80 -33.94
C HIS A 613 -3.50 12.25 -35.39
N GLY A 614 -4.02 13.45 -35.71
CA GLY A 614 -3.96 14.06 -37.04
C GLY A 614 -2.56 14.53 -37.49
N LEU A 615 -1.55 14.50 -36.59
CA LEU A 615 -0.15 14.72 -36.97
C LEU A 615 0.45 13.40 -37.48
N GLY A 616 1.02 13.38 -38.68
CA GLY A 616 1.75 12.21 -39.17
C GLY A 616 2.92 11.84 -38.26
N SER A 617 3.39 10.60 -38.32
CA SER A 617 4.44 10.05 -37.45
C SER A 617 5.72 10.93 -37.34
N GLN A 618 6.07 11.62 -38.40
CA GLN A 618 7.24 12.52 -38.43
C GLN A 618 7.04 13.81 -37.60
N LEU A 619 5.80 14.23 -37.39
CA LEU A 619 5.46 15.48 -36.68
C LEU A 619 5.01 15.25 -35.24
N LYS A 620 4.66 14.03 -34.87
CA LYS A 620 4.27 13.70 -33.50
C LYS A 620 5.32 14.12 -32.46
N PRO A 621 6.63 13.89 -32.64
CA PRO A 621 7.63 14.36 -31.67
C PRO A 621 7.66 15.89 -31.51
N THR A 622 7.54 16.63 -32.61
CA THR A 622 7.46 18.11 -32.59
C THR A 622 6.20 18.57 -31.85
N GLY A 623 5.05 17.94 -32.14
CA GLY A 623 3.78 18.21 -31.46
C GLY A 623 3.86 17.95 -29.96
N LEU A 624 4.46 16.81 -29.55
CA LEU A 624 4.68 16.48 -28.16
C LEU A 624 5.52 17.53 -27.40
N LEU A 625 6.58 18.05 -28.02
CA LEU A 625 7.38 19.13 -27.44
C LEU A 625 6.55 20.39 -27.18
N VAL A 626 5.81 20.86 -28.20
CA VAL A 626 5.00 22.11 -28.09
C VAL A 626 3.88 21.94 -27.05
N ILE A 627 3.23 20.77 -27.04
CA ILE A 627 2.18 20.49 -26.06
C ILE A 627 2.76 20.44 -24.64
N THR A 628 3.92 19.81 -24.44
CA THR A 628 4.56 19.77 -23.11
C THR A 628 4.92 21.15 -22.61
N ASP A 629 5.43 22.01 -23.48
CA ASP A 629 5.68 23.42 -23.14
C ASP A 629 4.36 24.16 -22.80
N THR A 630 3.29 23.93 -23.58
CA THR A 630 1.96 24.48 -23.31
C THR A 630 1.41 24.00 -21.96
N MET A 631 1.57 22.73 -21.65
CA MET A 631 1.21 22.15 -20.33
C MET A 631 2.02 22.79 -19.21
N LEU A 632 3.33 23.02 -19.42
CA LEU A 632 4.19 23.68 -18.43
C LEU A 632 3.74 25.11 -18.14
N ASN A 633 3.32 25.85 -19.14
CA ASN A 633 2.71 27.17 -18.99
C ASN A 633 1.44 27.08 -18.13
N ARG A 634 0.53 26.17 -18.42
CA ARG A 634 -0.72 25.98 -17.66
C ARG A 634 -0.45 25.55 -16.22
N VAL A 635 0.46 24.60 -16.00
CA VAL A 635 0.89 24.16 -14.66
C VAL A 635 1.44 25.34 -13.86
N THR A 636 2.22 26.21 -14.50
CA THR A 636 2.78 27.40 -13.84
C THR A 636 1.69 28.38 -13.38
N LEU A 637 0.67 28.62 -14.22
CA LEU A 637 -0.49 29.45 -13.87
C LEU A 637 -1.28 28.85 -12.70
N ASN A 638 -1.53 27.55 -12.75
CA ASN A 638 -2.28 26.85 -11.71
C ASN A 638 -1.53 26.85 -10.38
N TRP A 639 -0.22 26.62 -10.40
CA TRP A 639 0.62 26.69 -9.21
C TRP A 639 0.56 28.06 -8.52
N LYS A 640 0.62 29.16 -9.29
CA LYS A 640 0.44 30.52 -8.76
C LYS A 640 -0.94 30.73 -8.13
N LYS A 641 -1.98 30.05 -8.62
CA LYS A 641 -3.34 30.06 -8.07
C LYS A 641 -3.54 29.07 -6.91
N GLY A 642 -2.49 28.33 -6.50
CA GLY A 642 -2.57 27.25 -5.49
C GLY A 642 -3.35 26.02 -5.96
N LYS A 643 -3.58 25.87 -7.26
CA LYS A 643 -4.36 24.78 -7.84
C LYS A 643 -3.44 23.63 -8.29
N ARG A 644 -3.84 22.39 -7.99
CA ARG A 644 -3.15 21.18 -8.45
C ARG A 644 -3.47 20.86 -9.89
N THR A 645 -2.52 20.25 -10.60
CA THR A 645 -2.70 19.84 -11.99
C THR A 645 -2.23 18.39 -12.19
N HIS A 646 -3.05 17.57 -12.84
CA HIS A 646 -2.65 16.24 -13.30
C HIS A 646 -2.27 16.31 -14.78
N VAL A 647 -1.11 15.75 -15.14
CA VAL A 647 -0.59 15.78 -16.50
C VAL A 647 -0.44 14.33 -16.99
N PHE A 648 -1.15 13.98 -18.05
CA PHE A 648 -1.06 12.65 -18.68
C PHE A 648 -0.41 12.78 -20.05
N ILE A 649 0.62 11.98 -20.30
CA ILE A 649 1.34 11.95 -21.57
C ILE A 649 1.35 10.52 -22.07
N ASP A 650 0.53 10.24 -23.07
CA ASP A 650 0.48 8.93 -23.71
C ASP A 650 1.59 8.80 -24.76
N GLU A 651 1.95 7.56 -25.11
CA GLU A 651 3.08 7.20 -25.97
C GLU A 651 4.38 7.94 -25.59
N PHE A 652 4.65 8.01 -24.30
CA PHE A 652 5.73 8.79 -23.69
C PHE A 652 7.12 8.45 -24.25
N HIS A 653 7.33 7.23 -24.75
CA HIS A 653 8.60 6.78 -25.32
C HIS A 653 9.05 7.61 -26.56
N VAL A 654 8.12 8.14 -27.35
CA VAL A 654 8.41 8.91 -28.58
C VAL A 654 9.30 10.11 -28.31
N VAL A 655 9.24 10.68 -27.10
CA VAL A 655 10.04 11.83 -26.71
C VAL A 655 11.52 11.51 -26.60
N PHE A 656 11.86 10.26 -26.32
CA PHE A 656 13.23 9.81 -26.05
C PHE A 656 13.98 9.34 -27.30
N GLU A 657 13.34 9.37 -28.47
CA GLU A 657 13.99 9.10 -29.75
C GLU A 657 15.09 10.14 -30.09
N ASN A 658 15.02 11.34 -29.45
CA ASN A 658 15.99 12.40 -29.62
C ASN A 658 16.53 12.87 -28.26
N GLU A 659 17.86 12.98 -28.12
CA GLU A 659 18.51 13.30 -26.86
C GLU A 659 18.14 14.71 -26.32
N PHE A 660 17.98 15.70 -27.18
CA PHE A 660 17.63 17.06 -26.78
C PHE A 660 16.16 17.14 -26.30
N SER A 661 15.26 16.46 -27.00
CA SER A 661 13.88 16.31 -26.54
C SER A 661 13.82 15.64 -25.17
N ALA A 662 14.60 14.58 -24.96
CA ALA A 662 14.71 13.88 -23.68
C ALA A 662 15.21 14.81 -22.56
N GLN A 663 16.20 15.67 -22.83
CA GLN A 663 16.70 16.63 -21.85
C GLN A 663 15.64 17.68 -21.47
N PHE A 664 14.95 18.25 -22.45
CA PHE A 664 13.85 19.19 -22.19
C PHE A 664 12.75 18.55 -21.35
N PHE A 665 12.33 17.34 -21.71
CA PHE A 665 11.31 16.60 -20.95
C PHE A 665 11.74 16.31 -19.52
N ASN A 666 12.96 15.90 -19.32
CA ASN A 666 13.48 15.67 -17.96
C ASN A 666 13.44 16.95 -17.13
N SER A 667 13.77 18.10 -17.74
CA SER A 667 13.65 19.41 -17.11
C SER A 667 12.20 19.77 -16.79
N ALA A 668 11.26 19.61 -17.74
CA ALA A 668 9.85 19.84 -17.58
C ALA A 668 9.23 18.94 -16.49
N TRP A 669 9.61 17.65 -16.46
CA TRP A 669 9.17 16.68 -15.45
C TRP A 669 9.54 17.09 -14.03
N ARG A 670 10.77 17.58 -13.84
CA ARG A 670 11.22 18.13 -12.55
C ARG A 670 10.46 19.40 -12.16
N GLN A 671 10.14 20.24 -13.12
CA GLN A 671 9.36 21.47 -12.89
C GLN A 671 7.90 21.16 -12.55
N PHE A 672 7.28 20.15 -13.16
CA PHE A 672 5.95 19.69 -12.79
C PHE A 672 5.87 19.35 -11.31
N ARG A 673 6.79 18.53 -10.81
CA ARG A 673 6.86 18.17 -9.38
C ARG A 673 6.98 19.39 -8.47
N LYS A 674 7.86 20.35 -8.79
CA LYS A 674 8.06 21.57 -8.00
C LYS A 674 6.81 22.45 -7.95
N ARG A 675 5.96 22.37 -8.97
CA ARG A 675 4.76 23.22 -9.15
C ARG A 675 3.46 22.50 -8.81
N ASN A 676 3.50 21.53 -7.91
CA ASN A 676 2.33 20.78 -7.47
C ASN A 676 1.54 20.15 -8.63
N ALA A 677 2.26 19.71 -9.67
CA ALA A 677 1.68 18.95 -10.76
C ALA A 677 2.10 17.47 -10.66
N TYR A 678 1.17 16.57 -10.97
CA TYR A 678 1.30 15.14 -10.88
C TYR A 678 1.37 14.51 -12.27
N PRO A 679 2.59 14.38 -12.85
CA PRO A 679 2.74 13.81 -14.17
C PRO A 679 2.58 12.30 -14.15
N THR A 680 1.92 11.77 -15.19
CA THR A 680 1.74 10.34 -15.46
C THR A 680 2.18 10.05 -16.88
N ALA A 681 3.24 9.27 -17.04
CA ALA A 681 3.73 8.78 -18.32
C ALA A 681 3.08 7.45 -18.66
N ILE A 682 2.56 7.31 -19.85
CA ILE A 682 1.87 6.10 -20.33
C ILE A 682 2.64 5.60 -21.55
N THR A 683 3.03 4.32 -21.56
CA THR A 683 3.75 3.76 -22.70
C THR A 683 3.57 2.25 -22.85
N GLN A 684 3.65 1.78 -24.08
CA GLN A 684 3.67 0.36 -24.40
C GLN A 684 5.08 -0.16 -24.72
N ASN A 685 6.04 0.73 -25.01
CA ASN A 685 7.42 0.40 -25.34
C ASN A 685 8.35 0.68 -24.17
N VAL A 686 8.50 -0.30 -23.30
CA VAL A 686 9.35 -0.16 -22.12
C VAL A 686 10.83 -0.22 -22.48
N GLU A 687 11.21 -0.99 -23.52
CA GLU A 687 12.57 -1.11 -24.03
C GLU A 687 13.20 0.27 -24.32
N TYR A 688 12.50 1.14 -25.06
CA TYR A 688 12.98 2.51 -25.35
C TYR A 688 13.16 3.37 -24.10
N LEU A 689 12.34 3.16 -23.06
CA LEU A 689 12.54 3.85 -21.79
C LEU A 689 13.77 3.34 -21.05
N LEU A 690 14.05 2.06 -21.12
CA LEU A 690 15.18 1.45 -20.40
C LEU A 690 16.52 1.75 -21.10
N ASP A 691 16.52 1.93 -22.41
CA ASP A 691 17.69 2.30 -23.20
C ASP A 691 18.10 3.77 -23.00
N SER A 692 17.15 4.65 -22.66
CA SER A 692 17.43 6.05 -22.35
C SER A 692 17.84 6.22 -20.89
N VAL A 693 19.03 6.75 -20.63
CA VAL A 693 19.51 7.07 -19.27
C VAL A 693 18.57 8.03 -18.56
N GLN A 694 18.04 9.04 -19.27
CA GLN A 694 17.11 10.02 -18.73
C GLN A 694 15.79 9.37 -18.32
N ALA A 695 15.18 8.57 -19.22
CA ALA A 695 13.91 7.90 -18.97
C ALA A 695 14.02 6.82 -17.89
N SER A 696 15.08 6.02 -17.90
CA SER A 696 15.36 5.02 -16.87
C SER A 696 15.54 5.67 -15.48
N THR A 697 16.21 6.82 -15.40
CA THR A 697 16.34 7.60 -14.16
C THR A 697 14.97 8.15 -13.71
N MET A 698 14.12 8.62 -14.61
CA MET A 698 12.77 9.10 -14.28
C MET A 698 11.91 7.96 -13.72
N LEU A 699 11.97 6.78 -14.34
CA LEU A 699 11.22 5.59 -13.91
C LEU A 699 11.69 5.08 -12.54
N SER A 700 13.01 4.95 -12.33
CA SER A 700 13.57 4.46 -11.06
C SER A 700 13.26 5.38 -9.88
N ASN A 701 13.22 6.70 -10.11
CA ASN A 701 12.87 7.68 -9.09
C ASN A 701 11.36 7.83 -8.86
N SER A 702 10.52 7.17 -9.66
CA SER A 702 9.07 7.24 -9.49
C SER A 702 8.60 6.28 -8.40
N GLU A 703 7.81 6.80 -7.48
CA GLU A 703 7.21 6.02 -6.40
C GLU A 703 5.86 5.40 -6.77
N PHE A 704 5.33 5.75 -7.93
CA PHE A 704 4.08 5.20 -8.44
C PHE A 704 4.27 4.61 -9.82
N VAL A 705 4.24 3.28 -9.92
CA VAL A 705 4.37 2.57 -11.21
C VAL A 705 3.34 1.45 -11.29
N VAL A 706 2.45 1.54 -12.27
CA VAL A 706 1.51 0.48 -12.61
C VAL A 706 2.08 -0.33 -13.78
N MET A 707 2.30 -1.60 -13.58
CA MET A 707 2.83 -2.53 -14.56
C MET A 707 1.77 -3.56 -14.90
N LEU A 708 1.19 -3.45 -16.07
CA LEU A 708 0.31 -4.45 -16.67
C LEU A 708 1.18 -5.54 -17.33
N ASN A 709 0.58 -6.38 -18.20
CA ASN A 709 1.34 -7.39 -18.93
C ASN A 709 2.52 -6.77 -19.70
N GLN A 710 3.72 -7.37 -19.58
CA GLN A 710 4.96 -6.87 -20.17
C GLN A 710 5.52 -7.83 -21.22
N ALA A 711 6.23 -7.28 -22.22
CA ALA A 711 6.94 -8.08 -23.21
C ALA A 711 8.06 -8.92 -22.57
N ALA A 712 8.38 -10.06 -23.17
CA ALA A 712 9.41 -10.96 -22.65
C ALA A 712 10.82 -10.32 -22.61
N SER A 713 11.11 -9.44 -23.59
CA SER A 713 12.36 -8.67 -23.69
C SER A 713 12.59 -7.74 -22.51
N ASP A 714 11.51 -7.12 -22.03
CA ASP A 714 11.58 -5.98 -21.10
C ASP A 714 11.61 -6.40 -19.64
N ARG A 715 11.03 -7.58 -19.34
CA ARG A 715 10.80 -8.06 -17.96
C ARG A 715 12.08 -8.12 -17.13
N GLY A 716 13.16 -8.65 -17.71
CA GLY A 716 14.44 -8.82 -17.00
C GLY A 716 15.09 -7.51 -16.59
N GLN A 717 15.08 -6.51 -17.47
CA GLN A 717 15.63 -5.18 -17.19
C GLN A 717 14.72 -4.43 -16.20
N LEU A 718 13.40 -4.50 -16.39
CA LEU A 718 12.42 -3.87 -15.51
C LEU A 718 12.50 -4.45 -14.09
N ALA A 719 12.64 -5.77 -13.97
CA ALA A 719 12.80 -6.45 -12.67
C ALA A 719 14.06 -5.97 -11.93
N LYS A 720 15.18 -5.81 -12.62
CA LYS A 720 16.41 -5.28 -12.02
C LYS A 720 16.26 -3.82 -11.60
N LEU A 721 15.63 -2.99 -12.43
CA LEU A 721 15.48 -1.56 -12.17
C LEU A 721 14.54 -1.29 -10.97
N LEU A 722 13.46 -2.06 -10.83
CA LEU A 722 12.42 -1.86 -9.82
C LEU A 722 12.50 -2.87 -8.67
N ASN A 723 13.50 -3.74 -8.67
CA ASN A 723 13.72 -4.79 -7.67
C ASN A 723 12.51 -5.73 -7.51
N ILE A 724 12.04 -6.29 -8.64
CA ILE A 724 10.88 -7.20 -8.70
C ILE A 724 11.37 -8.64 -8.58
N SER A 725 10.79 -9.42 -7.65
CA SER A 725 11.10 -10.85 -7.51
C SER A 725 10.56 -11.70 -8.68
N ASN A 726 11.08 -12.93 -8.82
CA ASN A 726 10.58 -13.85 -9.85
C ASN A 726 9.11 -14.22 -9.63
N GLU A 727 8.68 -14.35 -8.38
CA GLU A 727 7.30 -14.61 -8.00
C GLU A 727 6.39 -13.43 -8.36
N GLN A 728 6.82 -12.22 -8.06
CA GLN A 728 6.10 -10.99 -8.44
C GLN A 728 6.06 -10.81 -9.97
N MET A 729 7.12 -11.20 -10.68
CA MET A 729 7.19 -11.11 -12.13
C MET A 729 6.12 -11.99 -12.82
N SER A 730 5.66 -13.06 -12.16
CA SER A 730 4.57 -13.90 -12.68
C SER A 730 3.27 -13.12 -12.94
N TYR A 731 3.01 -12.07 -12.14
CA TYR A 731 1.82 -11.23 -12.28
C TYR A 731 1.86 -10.25 -13.45
N ILE A 732 3.02 -10.04 -14.08
CA ILE A 732 3.18 -9.22 -15.30
C ILE A 732 3.59 -10.08 -16.51
N THR A 733 3.55 -11.41 -16.34
CA THR A 733 3.90 -12.38 -17.37
C THR A 733 2.64 -13.08 -17.84
N ASN A 734 2.23 -12.84 -19.09
CA ASN A 734 1.00 -13.39 -19.66
C ASN A 734 -0.25 -13.08 -18.81
N ALA A 735 -0.24 -11.92 -18.17
CA ALA A 735 -1.35 -11.47 -17.35
C ALA A 735 -2.57 -11.11 -18.22
N ASP A 736 -3.77 -11.37 -17.70
CA ASP A 736 -5.02 -10.91 -18.30
C ASP A 736 -5.07 -9.37 -18.35
N ALA A 737 -5.89 -8.84 -19.25
CA ALA A 737 -6.12 -7.39 -19.31
C ALA A 737 -6.65 -6.85 -17.97
N GLY A 738 -6.06 -5.78 -17.47
CA GLY A 738 -6.38 -5.18 -16.17
C GLY A 738 -5.71 -5.87 -14.97
N CYS A 739 -4.85 -6.86 -15.19
CA CYS A 739 -4.06 -7.50 -14.12
C CYS A 739 -2.60 -7.08 -14.20
N GLY A 740 -1.91 -7.01 -13.06
CA GLY A 740 -0.52 -6.60 -13.03
C GLY A 740 0.07 -6.40 -11.63
N LEU A 741 1.09 -5.56 -11.57
CA LEU A 741 1.75 -5.11 -10.33
C LEU A 741 1.65 -3.59 -10.18
N ILE A 742 1.40 -3.12 -8.99
CA ILE A 742 1.45 -1.71 -8.62
C ILE A 742 2.56 -1.47 -7.61
N LYS A 743 3.50 -0.59 -7.95
CA LYS A 743 4.48 -0.03 -7.01
C LYS A 743 3.90 1.26 -6.44
N TYR A 744 3.82 1.34 -5.12
CA TYR A 744 3.33 2.51 -4.39
C TYR A 744 4.25 2.79 -3.20
N GLY A 745 5.13 3.78 -3.34
CA GLY A 745 6.23 3.99 -2.41
C GLY A 745 7.16 2.77 -2.37
N SER A 746 7.29 2.16 -1.21
CA SER A 746 8.04 0.91 -1.01
C SER A 746 7.21 -0.35 -1.23
N ALA A 747 5.88 -0.23 -1.30
CA ALA A 747 4.98 -1.37 -1.51
C ALA A 747 4.97 -1.79 -2.98
N LEU A 748 4.98 -3.10 -3.23
CA LEU A 748 4.83 -3.70 -4.56
C LEU A 748 3.77 -4.80 -4.48
N VAL A 749 2.58 -4.51 -4.99
CA VAL A 749 1.37 -5.31 -4.75
C VAL A 749 0.80 -5.83 -6.08
N PRO A 750 0.52 -7.14 -6.22
CA PRO A 750 -0.20 -7.65 -7.38
C PRO A 750 -1.66 -7.26 -7.32
N PHE A 751 -2.23 -6.87 -8.46
CA PHE A 751 -3.61 -6.40 -8.53
C PHE A 751 -4.40 -7.00 -9.68
N ILE A 752 -5.71 -7.03 -9.51
CA ILE A 752 -6.72 -7.40 -10.50
C ILE A 752 -7.72 -6.25 -10.57
N ASN A 753 -7.85 -5.62 -11.72
CA ASN A 753 -8.86 -4.60 -11.96
C ASN A 753 -9.83 -5.10 -13.05
N ARG A 754 -11.03 -5.49 -12.64
CA ARG A 754 -12.13 -5.89 -13.53
C ARG A 754 -13.29 -4.94 -13.29
N PHE A 755 -13.42 -3.96 -14.18
CA PHE A 755 -14.53 -3.01 -14.13
C PHE A 755 -15.82 -3.66 -14.67
N PRO A 756 -17.01 -3.41 -14.05
CA PRO A 756 -18.29 -3.96 -14.53
C PRO A 756 -18.62 -3.46 -15.95
N GLN A 757 -18.90 -4.42 -16.86
CA GLN A 757 -19.07 -4.10 -18.30
C GLN A 757 -20.44 -3.52 -18.64
N ASP A 758 -21.43 -3.70 -17.78
CA ASP A 758 -22.82 -3.23 -17.92
C ASP A 758 -23.03 -1.77 -17.53
N THR A 759 -21.97 -1.08 -17.11
CA THR A 759 -22.00 0.31 -16.65
C THR A 759 -21.82 1.32 -17.79
N LYS A 760 -22.40 2.51 -17.64
CA LYS A 760 -22.18 3.62 -18.58
C LYS A 760 -20.71 4.07 -18.59
N LEU A 761 -20.07 4.05 -17.41
CA LEU A 761 -18.65 4.37 -17.28
C LEU A 761 -17.77 3.43 -18.08
N TYR A 762 -18.04 2.10 -18.04
CA TYR A 762 -17.31 1.14 -18.87
C TYR A 762 -17.41 1.48 -20.36
N GLN A 763 -18.62 1.82 -20.83
CA GLN A 763 -18.87 2.18 -22.24
C GLN A 763 -18.11 3.44 -22.68
N LEU A 764 -17.83 4.37 -21.77
CA LEU A 764 -17.03 5.57 -22.04
C LEU A 764 -15.53 5.28 -22.04
N MET A 765 -15.09 4.34 -21.20
CA MET A 765 -13.67 4.04 -21.00
C MET A 765 -13.13 2.96 -21.93
N THR A 766 -13.99 2.04 -22.41
CA THR A 766 -13.54 0.94 -23.28
C THR A 766 -13.00 1.43 -24.61
N THR A 767 -11.90 0.81 -25.06
CA THR A 767 -11.31 1.01 -26.39
C THR A 767 -11.51 -0.20 -27.30
N ARG A 768 -12.21 -1.25 -26.82
CA ARG A 768 -12.44 -2.47 -27.60
C ARG A 768 -13.39 -2.20 -28.76
N PRO A 769 -13.03 -2.61 -30.00
CA PRO A 769 -13.92 -2.46 -31.16
C PRO A 769 -15.27 -3.16 -30.93
N GLY A 770 -16.36 -2.43 -31.09
CA GLY A 770 -17.72 -2.96 -30.97
C GLY A 770 -18.36 -2.92 -29.57
N GLU A 771 -17.60 -2.57 -28.49
CA GLU A 771 -18.12 -2.53 -27.12
C GLU A 771 -18.54 -1.13 -26.63
N GLY A 772 -18.08 -0.04 -27.25
CA GLY A 772 -18.38 1.32 -26.81
C GLY A 772 -19.54 1.99 -27.56
N LYS A 773 -20.24 2.94 -26.90
CA LYS A 773 -21.28 3.79 -27.54
C LYS A 773 -20.78 4.52 -28.79
N PHE A 774 -19.49 4.80 -28.87
CA PHE A 774 -18.82 5.57 -29.92
C PHE A 774 -18.19 4.68 -31.02
N ALA A 775 -18.24 3.37 -30.87
CA ALA A 775 -17.74 2.42 -31.89
C ALA A 775 -18.59 2.42 -33.17
N ARG A 776 -19.79 3.02 -33.19
CA ARG A 776 -20.73 3.03 -34.35
C ARG A 776 -20.64 4.30 -35.23
N GLY A 777 -19.72 5.20 -34.98
CA GLY A 777 -19.62 6.51 -35.66
C GLY A 777 -18.34 6.76 -36.45
N ARG A 778 -17.61 5.73 -36.85
CA ARG A 778 -16.46 5.82 -37.77
C ARG A 778 -16.79 5.17 -39.11
N ASP A 779 -17.85 5.63 -39.78
CA ASP A 779 -18.05 5.47 -41.23
C ASP A 779 -17.89 6.80 -41.94
#